data_26a010912fe55892fee7b5851e39852d
#
_entry.id   26a010912fe55892fee7b5851e39852d
#
_cell.length_a   1.000
_cell.length_b   1.000
_cell.length_c   1.000
_cell.angle_alpha   90.00
_cell.angle_beta   90.00
_cell.angle_gamma   90.00
#
_symmetry.space_group_name_H-M   'P 1'
#
loop_
_entity.id
_entity.type
_entity.pdbx_description
1 polymer ?
#
loop_
_entity_poly.entity_id
_entity_poly.type
_entity_poly.pdbx_seq_one_letter_code
_entity_poly.pdbx_strand_id
1 'polypeptide(L)'
;MAGIASTLAKKRALAAGFGTNANAVKYMNQDFEALRSQCLSQGGLFSDPTFPAAPQSLGFNELGPSSYKTRGVQWKRPGELCSNPEFIVGGATRTDICQGALGDCWLLAAIASLTLNEDVLARVVPSGQGFGDNYAGIFHFQFWQFGEWVDVVIDDRLPTKDGELLFVHSAEGSEFWSALLEKAYAKVNGCYEALSGGSTTEGFEDFTGGIAESYELRRAPSNMFQIIRKALDSGALLGCSIDITSAADSEAVTRQKLVKGHAYSLTGAVEVNYRGRKEKLVRVRNPWGQVEWTGAWSDNSTEWNYVDAADRQNVKADDGEFWMSFQEFLRHYSRLEICTLTPDTLTDDSFKHWSICKYDSSWRKGSTAGGCRNHPHTFWMNPQFVIKLDEEDDDPDDNEVGCSFVVGLIQKNRRRLRKVGEDMHTIGFAIYEVPSQFHGQREVHLDKNYFLTHAQKARSETFINLREDGDFCLRVFSEKQHETQPCDDPIDATLNDETVSDDEVDAGFRGLFTKLAGPDMEISAAELKTIMNKIVAKRTDIKTDGFSLETCRVMVNLMDDSGNGKLGLGEFATLWKKVQRYLGIYKKNDLDGSGTMSTPEMRMALKEAGFTLTNNIHQILVARYAEGDMTIDFDNFVACLMRLEMMFRVFKKIDTDDSGSIELDFHQWLTFAMI
;
A
#
# COMPACT_ATOMS: atom_id res chain seq x y z
N MET A 1 -18.60 -11.02 2.64
CA MET A 1 -18.43 -11.68 3.97
C MET A 1 -17.15 -12.51 4.07
N ALA A 2 -16.80 -13.35 3.09
CA ALA A 2 -15.53 -14.10 3.09
C ALA A 2 -14.28 -13.19 3.23
N GLY A 3 -14.23 -12.04 2.55
CA GLY A 3 -13.14 -11.08 2.67
C GLY A 3 -12.99 -10.47 4.06
N ILE A 4 -14.09 -10.20 4.76
CA ILE A 4 -14.07 -9.66 6.14
C ILE A 4 -13.54 -10.70 7.11
N ALA A 5 -14.01 -11.95 7.00
CA ALA A 5 -13.51 -13.06 7.82
C ALA A 5 -12.02 -13.29 7.61
N SER A 6 -11.54 -13.24 6.36
CA SER A 6 -10.12 -13.33 6.02
C SER A 6 -9.31 -12.18 6.64
N THR A 7 -9.82 -10.94 6.59
CA THR A 7 -9.17 -9.77 7.20
C THR A 7 -9.07 -9.91 8.71
N LEU A 8 -10.12 -10.37 9.39
CA LEU A 8 -10.12 -10.60 10.84
C LEU A 8 -9.15 -11.72 11.23
N ALA A 9 -9.14 -12.83 10.48
CA ALA A 9 -8.20 -13.92 10.69
C ALA A 9 -6.74 -13.43 10.53
N LYS A 10 -6.46 -12.64 9.51
CA LYS A 10 -5.14 -12.03 9.29
C LYS A 10 -4.73 -11.12 10.45
N LYS A 11 -5.62 -10.23 10.93
CA LYS A 11 -5.34 -9.38 12.09
C LYS A 11 -4.97 -10.16 13.34
N ARG A 12 -5.69 -11.27 13.61
CA ARG A 12 -5.39 -12.17 14.75
C ARG A 12 -4.04 -12.87 14.59
N ALA A 13 -3.72 -13.33 13.39
CA ALA A 13 -2.45 -13.99 13.10
C ALA A 13 -1.26 -13.01 13.28
N LEU A 14 -1.38 -11.77 12.79
CA LEU A 14 -0.38 -10.72 12.98
C LEU A 14 -0.15 -10.41 14.47
N ALA A 15 -1.22 -10.32 15.27
CA ALA A 15 -1.11 -10.12 16.72
C ALA A 15 -0.41 -11.30 17.43
N ALA A 16 -0.43 -12.50 16.84
CA ALA A 16 0.29 -13.69 17.31
C ALA A 16 1.73 -13.81 16.77
N GLY A 17 2.27 -12.75 16.13
CA GLY A 17 3.65 -12.71 15.59
C GLY A 17 3.82 -13.36 14.22
N PHE A 18 2.74 -13.69 13.52
CA PHE A 18 2.80 -14.14 12.14
C PHE A 18 3.14 -12.98 11.20
N GLY A 19 4.03 -13.19 10.25
CA GLY A 19 4.49 -12.13 9.32
C GLY A 19 5.71 -11.33 9.82
N THR A 20 6.31 -11.71 10.95
CA THR A 20 7.66 -11.26 11.34
C THR A 20 8.72 -11.96 10.49
N ASN A 21 9.96 -11.45 10.45
CA ASN A 21 11.04 -12.09 9.71
C ASN A 21 11.31 -13.53 10.21
N ALA A 22 11.25 -13.78 11.52
CA ALA A 22 11.40 -15.10 12.11
C ALA A 22 10.22 -16.05 11.81
N ASN A 23 9.04 -15.50 11.51
CA ASN A 23 7.82 -16.25 11.20
C ASN A 23 7.13 -15.69 9.95
N ALA A 24 7.87 -15.66 8.86
CA ALA A 24 7.44 -15.06 7.60
C ALA A 24 6.27 -15.82 6.96
N VAL A 25 5.42 -15.07 6.28
CA VAL A 25 4.30 -15.64 5.52
C VAL A 25 4.84 -16.47 4.35
N LYS A 26 4.42 -17.71 4.23
CA LYS A 26 4.79 -18.57 3.11
C LYS A 26 4.13 -18.10 1.83
N TYR A 27 4.92 -17.49 0.95
CA TYR A 27 4.41 -16.95 -0.30
C TYR A 27 3.84 -18.06 -1.19
N MET A 28 2.62 -17.87 -1.68
CA MET A 28 1.88 -18.89 -2.45
C MET A 28 1.76 -20.24 -1.75
N ASN A 29 1.76 -20.26 -0.40
CA ASN A 29 1.70 -21.45 0.44
C ASN A 29 2.85 -22.44 0.21
N GLN A 30 4.01 -21.98 -0.24
CA GLN A 30 5.21 -22.79 -0.42
C GLN A 30 6.07 -22.78 0.84
N ASP A 31 6.30 -23.96 1.40
CA ASP A 31 7.17 -24.18 2.56
C ASP A 31 8.52 -24.71 2.09
N PHE A 32 9.59 -23.94 2.30
CA PHE A 32 10.93 -24.29 1.84
C PHE A 32 11.41 -25.65 2.41
N GLU A 33 11.32 -25.83 3.73
CA GLU A 33 11.83 -27.03 4.37
C GLU A 33 11.03 -28.29 3.98
N ALA A 34 9.72 -28.16 3.90
CA ALA A 34 8.85 -29.26 3.48
C ALA A 34 9.12 -29.66 2.03
N LEU A 35 9.25 -28.68 1.12
CA LEU A 35 9.52 -28.92 -0.30
C LEU A 35 10.93 -29.48 -0.52
N ARG A 36 11.94 -28.96 0.19
CA ARG A 36 13.31 -29.47 0.16
C ARG A 36 13.38 -30.93 0.60
N SER A 37 12.77 -31.24 1.75
CA SER A 37 12.73 -32.60 2.30
C SER A 37 12.02 -33.57 1.36
N GLN A 38 10.94 -33.13 0.71
CA GLN A 38 10.22 -33.92 -0.28
C GLN A 38 11.13 -34.25 -1.48
N CYS A 39 11.83 -33.25 -2.04
CA CYS A 39 12.75 -33.47 -3.16
C CYS A 39 13.89 -34.42 -2.80
N LEU A 40 14.50 -34.23 -1.64
CA LEU A 40 15.58 -35.11 -1.16
C LEU A 40 15.10 -36.56 -0.99
N SER A 41 13.92 -36.78 -0.43
CA SER A 41 13.33 -38.10 -0.25
C SER A 41 12.99 -38.81 -1.57
N GLN A 42 12.62 -38.03 -2.59
CA GLN A 42 12.29 -38.53 -3.92
C GLN A 42 13.51 -38.66 -4.87
N GLY A 43 14.67 -38.11 -4.46
CA GLY A 43 15.90 -38.11 -5.28
C GLY A 43 15.80 -37.20 -6.50
N GLY A 44 14.97 -36.15 -6.47
CA GLY A 44 14.76 -35.20 -7.56
C GLY A 44 15.10 -33.76 -7.17
N LEU A 45 15.23 -32.90 -8.18
CA LEU A 45 15.43 -31.46 -7.97
C LEU A 45 14.10 -30.73 -8.06
N PHE A 46 13.93 -29.71 -7.23
CA PHE A 46 12.73 -28.89 -7.21
C PHE A 46 12.49 -28.21 -8.58
N SER A 47 11.24 -28.16 -8.97
CA SER A 47 10.73 -27.39 -10.10
C SER A 47 9.55 -26.56 -9.61
N ASP A 48 9.69 -25.25 -9.65
CA ASP A 48 8.67 -24.34 -9.13
C ASP A 48 7.44 -24.26 -10.05
N PRO A 49 6.29 -24.75 -9.62
CA PRO A 49 5.07 -24.69 -10.44
C PRO A 49 4.45 -23.29 -10.48
N THR A 50 4.79 -22.42 -9.53
CA THR A 50 4.19 -21.08 -9.39
C THR A 50 5.02 -20.00 -10.11
N PHE A 51 6.31 -20.29 -10.39
CA PHE A 51 7.18 -19.45 -11.21
C PHE A 51 8.05 -20.36 -12.10
N PRO A 52 7.46 -21.00 -13.13
CA PRO A 52 8.14 -22.01 -13.91
C PRO A 52 9.26 -21.43 -14.78
N ALA A 53 10.25 -22.25 -15.11
CA ALA A 53 11.30 -21.95 -16.09
C ALA A 53 10.71 -21.93 -17.51
N ALA A 54 9.96 -20.88 -17.84
CA ALA A 54 9.18 -20.77 -19.06
C ALA A 54 9.01 -19.28 -19.49
N PRO A 55 8.65 -19.02 -20.75
CA PRO A 55 8.57 -17.66 -21.29
C PRO A 55 7.70 -16.68 -20.49
N GLN A 56 6.62 -17.15 -19.89
CA GLN A 56 5.73 -16.31 -19.09
C GLN A 56 6.38 -15.74 -17.81
N SER A 57 7.45 -16.37 -17.33
CA SER A 57 8.25 -15.87 -16.20
C SER A 57 9.27 -14.80 -16.62
N LEU A 58 9.61 -14.73 -17.91
CA LEU A 58 10.46 -13.66 -18.45
C LEU A 58 9.65 -12.36 -18.56
N GLY A 59 8.52 -12.38 -19.24
CA GLY A 59 7.76 -11.16 -19.44
C GLY A 59 6.53 -11.32 -20.32
N PHE A 60 5.94 -10.18 -20.65
CA PHE A 60 4.65 -10.06 -21.33
C PHE A 60 4.69 -9.21 -22.61
N ASN A 61 5.64 -8.27 -22.73
CA ASN A 61 5.79 -7.36 -23.86
C ASN A 61 7.19 -7.44 -24.46
N GLU A 62 8.17 -6.69 -23.92
CA GLU A 62 9.55 -6.68 -24.42
C GLU A 62 10.29 -8.00 -24.21
N LEU A 63 10.00 -8.68 -23.11
CA LEU A 63 10.47 -10.03 -22.78
C LEU A 63 9.36 -11.08 -22.96
N GLY A 64 8.31 -10.74 -23.70
CA GLY A 64 7.23 -11.66 -24.02
C GLY A 64 7.64 -12.81 -24.96
N PRO A 65 6.80 -13.86 -25.07
CA PRO A 65 7.14 -15.07 -25.84
C PRO A 65 7.46 -14.83 -27.32
N SER A 66 6.94 -13.75 -27.89
CA SER A 66 7.15 -13.39 -29.31
C SER A 66 8.30 -12.41 -29.53
N SER A 67 8.97 -11.96 -28.48
CA SER A 67 10.04 -10.97 -28.56
C SER A 67 11.31 -11.55 -29.16
N TYR A 68 12.02 -10.75 -29.95
CA TYR A 68 13.37 -11.12 -30.41
C TYR A 68 14.39 -11.17 -29.27
N LYS A 69 14.15 -10.43 -28.17
CA LYS A 69 15.02 -10.40 -26.98
C LYS A 69 15.05 -11.75 -26.26
N THR A 70 13.94 -12.49 -26.28
CA THR A 70 13.78 -13.79 -25.62
C THR A 70 14.13 -14.97 -26.52
N ARG A 71 14.43 -14.70 -27.80
CA ARG A 71 14.79 -15.75 -28.76
C ARG A 71 16.14 -16.38 -28.37
N GLY A 72 16.16 -17.70 -28.19
CA GLY A 72 17.35 -18.48 -27.81
C GLY A 72 17.59 -18.51 -26.28
N VAL A 73 16.74 -17.95 -25.46
CA VAL A 73 16.83 -18.07 -24.01
C VAL A 73 16.61 -19.52 -23.57
N GLN A 74 17.51 -20.01 -22.74
CA GLN A 74 17.45 -21.31 -22.10
C GLN A 74 17.47 -21.16 -20.59
N TRP A 75 16.77 -22.02 -19.89
CA TRP A 75 16.76 -22.06 -18.43
C TRP A 75 17.74 -23.16 -17.98
N LYS A 76 18.78 -22.77 -17.25
CA LYS A 76 19.80 -23.67 -16.75
C LYS A 76 19.99 -23.56 -15.26
N ARG A 77 20.37 -24.68 -14.65
CA ARG A 77 20.79 -24.69 -13.25
C ARG A 77 22.24 -24.28 -13.14
N PRO A 78 22.71 -23.72 -12.02
CA PRO A 78 24.10 -23.33 -11.82
C PRO A 78 25.12 -24.45 -12.12
N GLY A 79 24.84 -25.69 -11.77
CA GLY A 79 25.69 -26.83 -12.09
C GLY A 79 25.81 -27.17 -13.59
N GLU A 80 24.94 -26.61 -14.46
CA GLU A 80 25.03 -26.70 -15.92
C GLU A 80 25.83 -25.53 -16.51
N LEU A 81 26.09 -24.48 -15.71
CA LEU A 81 26.84 -23.28 -16.14
C LEU A 81 28.31 -23.35 -15.73
N CYS A 82 28.59 -23.87 -14.56
CA CYS A 82 29.97 -24.05 -14.06
C CYS A 82 30.11 -25.37 -13.29
N SER A 83 31.36 -25.86 -13.19
CA SER A 83 31.65 -27.14 -12.55
C SER A 83 31.58 -27.13 -11.03
N ASN A 84 31.66 -25.96 -10.40
CA ASN A 84 31.61 -25.79 -8.94
C ASN A 84 30.79 -24.56 -8.59
N PRO A 85 29.46 -24.65 -8.67
CA PRO A 85 28.61 -23.53 -8.31
C PRO A 85 28.64 -23.29 -6.81
N GLU A 86 28.71 -22.03 -6.41
CA GLU A 86 28.67 -21.59 -5.03
C GLU A 86 27.52 -20.62 -4.80
N PHE A 87 26.94 -20.63 -3.60
CA PHE A 87 25.87 -19.71 -3.28
C PHE A 87 26.43 -18.32 -2.98
N ILE A 88 27.35 -18.22 -2.02
CA ILE A 88 28.07 -17.00 -1.65
C ILE A 88 29.57 -17.35 -1.51
N VAL A 89 30.44 -16.56 -2.11
CA VAL A 89 31.88 -16.72 -2.07
C VAL A 89 32.50 -15.63 -1.19
N GLY A 90 33.13 -16.03 -0.08
CA GLY A 90 33.87 -15.08 0.77
C GLY A 90 33.03 -14.02 1.48
N GLY A 91 31.70 -14.20 1.52
CA GLY A 91 30.71 -13.23 1.99
C GLY A 91 30.03 -12.50 0.85
N ALA A 92 28.76 -12.16 1.03
CA ALA A 92 28.04 -11.40 0.02
C ALA A 92 28.54 -9.96 -0.04
N THR A 93 28.97 -9.54 -1.21
CA THR A 93 29.54 -8.21 -1.44
C THR A 93 28.83 -7.47 -2.54
N ARG A 94 29.03 -6.15 -2.61
CA ARG A 94 28.45 -5.34 -3.68
C ARG A 94 28.99 -5.64 -5.07
N THR A 95 30.17 -6.24 -5.17
CA THR A 95 30.78 -6.66 -6.45
C THR A 95 30.10 -7.87 -7.05
N ASP A 96 29.27 -8.59 -6.28
CA ASP A 96 28.46 -9.72 -6.75
C ASP A 96 27.20 -9.28 -7.49
N ILE A 97 27.02 -7.98 -7.65
CA ILE A 97 25.84 -7.38 -8.28
C ILE A 97 26.27 -6.68 -9.57
N CYS A 98 26.15 -7.41 -10.69
CA CYS A 98 26.38 -6.90 -12.03
C CYS A 98 25.10 -7.00 -12.85
N GLN A 99 24.67 -5.88 -13.43
CA GLN A 99 23.44 -5.80 -14.22
C GLN A 99 23.58 -6.52 -15.54
N GLY A 100 22.57 -7.32 -15.90
CA GLY A 100 22.45 -7.93 -17.23
C GLY A 100 21.50 -7.17 -18.15
N ALA A 101 20.75 -7.89 -18.97
CA ALA A 101 19.88 -7.34 -20.01
C ALA A 101 18.49 -6.88 -19.52
N LEU A 102 18.36 -6.43 -18.26
CA LEU A 102 17.12 -5.95 -17.68
C LEU A 102 17.29 -4.52 -17.16
N GLY A 103 16.28 -3.67 -17.28
CA GLY A 103 16.30 -2.29 -16.80
C GLY A 103 15.95 -2.15 -15.32
N ASP A 104 16.56 -2.93 -14.46
CA ASP A 104 16.30 -3.02 -13.02
C ASP A 104 17.42 -2.45 -12.13
N CYS A 105 18.20 -1.49 -12.67
CA CYS A 105 19.28 -0.82 -11.94
C CYS A 105 18.87 -0.31 -10.54
N TRP A 106 17.63 0.11 -10.39
CA TRP A 106 17.05 0.55 -9.11
C TRP A 106 17.05 -0.56 -8.05
N LEU A 107 16.70 -1.78 -8.46
CA LEU A 107 16.73 -2.97 -7.60
C LEU A 107 18.16 -3.37 -7.25
N LEU A 108 19.05 -3.37 -8.25
CA LEU A 108 20.45 -3.74 -8.07
C LEU A 108 21.20 -2.74 -7.20
N ALA A 109 20.91 -1.45 -7.32
CA ALA A 109 21.44 -0.45 -6.42
C ALA A 109 20.97 -0.72 -4.96
N ALA A 110 19.71 -1.15 -4.78
CA ALA A 110 19.21 -1.54 -3.47
C ALA A 110 19.90 -2.79 -2.91
N ILE A 111 20.10 -3.82 -3.73
CA ILE A 111 20.82 -5.05 -3.32
C ILE A 111 22.29 -4.74 -2.98
N ALA A 112 22.98 -3.90 -3.78
CA ALA A 112 24.34 -3.51 -3.49
C ALA A 112 24.47 -2.72 -2.17
N SER A 113 23.51 -1.84 -1.86
CA SER A 113 23.47 -1.14 -0.56
C SER A 113 23.18 -2.13 0.58
N LEU A 114 22.36 -3.13 0.35
CA LEU A 114 22.02 -4.16 1.35
C LEU A 114 23.25 -4.94 1.82
N THR A 115 24.23 -5.19 0.94
CA THR A 115 25.48 -5.89 1.29
C THR A 115 26.38 -5.13 2.28
N LEU A 116 26.10 -3.85 2.54
CA LEU A 116 26.82 -3.06 3.53
C LEU A 116 26.39 -3.36 4.98
N ASN A 117 25.28 -4.07 5.15
CA ASN A 117 24.73 -4.42 6.46
C ASN A 117 24.42 -5.92 6.51
N GLU A 118 25.32 -6.70 7.10
CA GLU A 118 25.22 -8.16 7.16
C GLU A 118 23.96 -8.65 7.90
N ASP A 119 23.53 -7.95 8.95
CA ASP A 119 22.36 -8.34 9.74
C ASP A 119 21.06 -8.15 8.92
N VAL A 120 20.98 -7.09 8.15
CA VAL A 120 19.84 -6.84 7.26
C VAL A 120 19.87 -7.79 6.08
N LEU A 121 21.05 -8.03 5.50
CA LEU A 121 21.23 -9.01 4.42
C LEU A 121 20.80 -10.41 4.86
N ALA A 122 21.16 -10.85 6.07
CA ALA A 122 20.79 -12.15 6.61
C ALA A 122 19.27 -12.34 6.77
N ARG A 123 18.50 -11.25 6.89
CA ARG A 123 17.02 -11.32 6.90
C ARG A 123 16.44 -11.58 5.53
N VAL A 124 17.08 -11.07 4.48
CA VAL A 124 16.65 -11.22 3.09
C VAL A 124 17.17 -12.53 2.49
N VAL A 125 18.39 -12.91 2.86
CA VAL A 125 19.09 -14.11 2.36
C VAL A 125 19.29 -15.07 3.54
N PRO A 126 18.33 -15.95 3.81
CA PRO A 126 18.45 -16.91 4.91
C PRO A 126 19.66 -17.82 4.75
N SER A 127 20.33 -18.12 5.85
CA SER A 127 21.47 -19.04 5.89
C SER A 127 21.04 -20.51 5.71
N GLY A 128 22.03 -21.40 5.51
CA GLY A 128 21.78 -22.84 5.48
C GLY A 128 21.26 -23.38 4.13
N GLN A 129 21.42 -22.61 3.06
CA GLN A 129 21.13 -23.02 1.69
C GLN A 129 22.37 -22.90 0.80
N GLY A 130 22.47 -23.74 -0.22
CA GLY A 130 23.63 -23.78 -1.11
C GLY A 130 23.63 -25.00 -2.03
N PHE A 131 24.76 -25.23 -2.70
CA PHE A 131 24.91 -26.31 -3.68
C PHE A 131 25.63 -27.55 -3.10
N GLY A 132 25.94 -27.58 -1.80
CA GLY A 132 26.60 -28.69 -1.11
C GLY A 132 25.64 -29.77 -0.60
N ASP A 133 25.86 -30.23 0.62
CA ASP A 133 24.98 -31.22 1.28
C ASP A 133 23.54 -30.73 1.35
N ASN A 134 22.60 -31.66 1.10
CA ASN A 134 21.16 -31.35 1.02
C ASN A 134 20.73 -30.40 -0.11
N TYR A 135 21.52 -30.26 -1.16
CA TYR A 135 21.11 -29.56 -2.37
C TYR A 135 19.92 -30.29 -3.03
N ALA A 136 18.86 -29.55 -3.28
CA ALA A 136 17.64 -30.07 -3.90
C ALA A 136 17.12 -29.15 -5.03
N GLY A 137 17.95 -28.24 -5.55
CA GLY A 137 17.56 -27.28 -6.59
C GLY A 137 16.53 -26.26 -6.14
N ILE A 138 16.45 -26.00 -4.84
CA ILE A 138 15.47 -25.13 -4.20
C ILE A 138 16.20 -24.09 -3.34
N PHE A 139 15.74 -22.85 -3.43
CA PHE A 139 16.26 -21.71 -2.65
C PHE A 139 15.11 -20.86 -2.17
N HIS A 140 15.35 -20.05 -1.14
CA HIS A 140 14.35 -19.12 -0.64
C HIS A 140 14.96 -17.80 -0.17
N PHE A 141 14.13 -16.74 -0.23
CA PHE A 141 14.50 -15.40 0.16
C PHE A 141 13.31 -14.75 0.86
N GLN A 142 13.59 -13.80 1.73
CA GLN A 142 12.54 -13.10 2.45
C GLN A 142 12.50 -11.63 2.05
N PHE A 143 11.28 -11.13 1.84
CA PHE A 143 11.02 -9.74 1.52
C PHE A 143 9.95 -9.18 2.46
N TRP A 144 10.13 -7.93 2.84
CA TRP A 144 9.06 -7.21 3.53
C TRP A 144 8.04 -6.72 2.50
N GLN A 145 6.78 -7.11 2.66
CA GLN A 145 5.71 -6.78 1.73
C GLN A 145 4.53 -6.18 2.48
N PHE A 146 4.38 -4.87 2.39
CA PHE A 146 3.21 -4.12 2.89
C PHE A 146 2.86 -4.40 4.36
N GLY A 147 3.85 -4.60 5.20
CA GLY A 147 3.65 -4.76 6.62
C GLY A 147 3.94 -6.15 7.18
N GLU A 148 4.34 -7.08 6.36
CA GLU A 148 4.71 -8.44 6.77
C GLU A 148 5.89 -8.96 5.96
N TRP A 149 6.72 -9.79 6.57
CA TRP A 149 7.75 -10.53 5.86
C TRP A 149 7.13 -11.73 5.13
N VAL A 150 7.54 -11.94 3.90
CA VAL A 150 7.12 -13.08 3.09
C VAL A 150 8.32 -13.92 2.72
N ASP A 151 8.22 -15.24 2.87
CA ASP A 151 9.24 -16.21 2.47
C ASP A 151 8.91 -16.74 1.07
N VAL A 152 9.82 -16.50 0.12
CA VAL A 152 9.61 -16.75 -1.30
C VAL A 152 10.52 -17.88 -1.76
N VAL A 153 9.94 -19.01 -2.09
CA VAL A 153 10.65 -20.20 -2.58
C VAL A 153 10.76 -20.14 -4.10
N ILE A 154 11.93 -20.52 -4.65
CA ILE A 154 12.18 -20.65 -6.07
C ILE A 154 12.95 -21.94 -6.39
N ASP A 155 12.89 -22.41 -7.64
CA ASP A 155 13.89 -23.33 -8.16
C ASP A 155 15.11 -22.55 -8.70
N ASP A 156 16.23 -23.24 -8.84
CA ASP A 156 17.50 -22.63 -9.24
C ASP A 156 17.72 -22.59 -10.75
N ARG A 157 16.71 -22.82 -11.58
CA ARG A 157 16.79 -22.63 -13.01
C ARG A 157 16.79 -21.13 -13.35
N LEU A 158 17.86 -20.64 -13.92
CA LEU A 158 18.07 -19.25 -14.27
C LEU A 158 18.00 -19.04 -15.79
N PRO A 159 17.48 -17.92 -16.28
CA PRO A 159 17.45 -17.64 -17.71
C PRO A 159 18.87 -17.31 -18.23
N THR A 160 19.25 -17.97 -19.30
CA THR A 160 20.58 -17.84 -19.94
C THR A 160 20.43 -17.58 -21.42
N LYS A 161 21.44 -16.94 -22.00
CA LYS A 161 21.57 -16.75 -23.44
C LYS A 161 23.01 -16.84 -23.82
N ASP A 162 23.29 -17.56 -24.91
CA ASP A 162 24.66 -17.81 -25.42
C ASP A 162 25.63 -18.41 -24.38
N GLY A 163 25.09 -19.12 -23.38
CA GLY A 163 25.83 -19.80 -22.32
C GLY A 163 26.05 -19.00 -21.04
N GLU A 164 25.64 -17.74 -21.01
CA GLU A 164 25.79 -16.84 -19.84
C GLU A 164 24.46 -16.49 -19.22
N LEU A 165 24.45 -16.01 -17.97
CA LEU A 165 23.26 -15.49 -17.30
C LEU A 165 22.73 -14.27 -18.05
N LEU A 166 21.44 -14.25 -18.32
CA LEU A 166 20.80 -13.17 -19.09
C LEU A 166 20.64 -11.87 -18.26
N PHE A 167 20.42 -12.01 -16.97
CA PHE A 167 20.12 -10.90 -16.05
C PHE A 167 21.24 -10.72 -15.03
N VAL A 168 20.93 -10.48 -13.77
CA VAL A 168 21.94 -10.26 -12.73
C VAL A 168 22.92 -11.45 -12.64
N HIS A 169 24.18 -11.11 -12.46
CA HIS A 169 25.26 -12.07 -12.26
C HIS A 169 26.33 -11.49 -11.33
N SER A 170 27.15 -12.34 -10.74
CA SER A 170 28.34 -11.96 -10.00
C SER A 170 29.55 -11.80 -10.93
N ALA A 171 30.48 -10.91 -10.59
CA ALA A 171 31.79 -10.85 -11.20
C ALA A 171 32.58 -12.19 -11.01
N GLU A 172 32.29 -12.88 -9.89
CA GLU A 172 32.75 -14.27 -9.64
C GLU A 172 31.82 -15.23 -10.38
N GLY A 173 32.19 -15.69 -11.55
CA GLY A 173 31.38 -16.50 -12.46
C GLY A 173 30.84 -17.83 -11.90
N SER A 174 31.24 -18.23 -10.68
CA SER A 174 30.75 -19.42 -9.98
C SER A 174 29.74 -19.10 -8.88
N GLU A 175 29.41 -17.82 -8.61
CA GLU A 175 28.57 -17.37 -7.52
C GLU A 175 27.17 -16.99 -8.01
N PHE A 176 26.11 -17.41 -7.29
CA PHE A 176 24.73 -17.33 -7.79
C PHE A 176 23.69 -16.70 -6.88
N TRP A 177 24.03 -16.28 -5.65
CA TRP A 177 23.03 -15.75 -4.71
C TRP A 177 22.29 -14.53 -5.27
N SER A 178 22.99 -13.63 -5.93
CA SER A 178 22.40 -12.40 -6.49
C SER A 178 21.41 -12.68 -7.62
N ALA A 179 21.75 -13.59 -8.52
CA ALA A 179 20.86 -14.03 -9.61
C ALA A 179 19.61 -14.76 -9.07
N LEU A 180 19.76 -15.56 -8.02
CA LEU A 180 18.66 -16.25 -7.35
C LEU A 180 17.77 -15.27 -6.58
N LEU A 181 18.35 -14.27 -5.93
CA LEU A 181 17.60 -13.20 -5.24
C LEU A 181 16.74 -12.40 -6.24
N GLU A 182 17.33 -11.99 -7.37
CA GLU A 182 16.58 -11.31 -8.44
C GLU A 182 15.41 -12.16 -8.94
N LYS A 183 15.63 -13.47 -9.14
CA LYS A 183 14.57 -14.40 -9.52
C LYS A 183 13.44 -14.45 -8.50
N ALA A 184 13.75 -14.53 -7.22
CA ALA A 184 12.75 -14.54 -6.16
C ALA A 184 11.95 -13.23 -6.13
N TYR A 185 12.63 -12.11 -6.36
CA TYR A 185 11.97 -10.81 -6.43
C TYR A 185 11.11 -10.67 -7.70
N ALA A 186 11.56 -11.20 -8.84
CA ALA A 186 10.76 -11.30 -10.06
C ALA A 186 9.48 -12.13 -9.84
N LYS A 187 9.57 -13.23 -9.09
CA LYS A 187 8.41 -14.04 -8.72
C LYS A 187 7.40 -13.26 -7.89
N VAL A 188 7.84 -12.50 -6.90
CA VAL A 188 6.96 -11.62 -6.09
C VAL A 188 6.23 -10.62 -6.97
N ASN A 189 6.89 -10.10 -8.00
CA ASN A 189 6.35 -9.09 -8.92
C ASN A 189 5.68 -9.70 -10.18
N GLY A 190 5.70 -11.01 -10.33
CA GLY A 190 4.99 -11.78 -11.36
C GLY A 190 5.83 -12.21 -12.56
N CYS A 191 6.85 -11.47 -12.95
CA CYS A 191 7.85 -11.85 -13.99
C CYS A 191 9.06 -10.90 -13.93
N TYR A 192 10.15 -11.24 -14.64
CA TYR A 192 11.32 -10.37 -14.72
C TYR A 192 11.03 -9.02 -15.37
N GLU A 193 10.25 -8.97 -16.45
CA GLU A 193 9.93 -7.70 -17.13
C GLU A 193 9.19 -6.70 -16.21
N ALA A 194 8.43 -7.17 -15.22
CA ALA A 194 7.79 -6.31 -14.25
C ALA A 194 8.79 -5.49 -13.40
N LEU A 195 10.05 -5.91 -13.34
CA LEU A 195 11.13 -5.19 -12.66
C LEU A 195 11.74 -4.07 -13.50
N SER A 196 11.48 -4.05 -14.81
CA SER A 196 12.03 -3.04 -15.71
C SER A 196 11.48 -1.65 -15.36
N GLY A 197 12.36 -0.78 -14.88
CA GLY A 197 12.00 0.54 -14.35
C GLY A 197 11.31 0.51 -12.98
N GLY A 198 11.78 1.32 -12.06
CA GLY A 198 11.25 1.44 -10.70
C GLY A 198 12.01 2.50 -9.91
N SER A 199 11.77 2.56 -8.61
CA SER A 199 12.47 3.44 -7.68
C SER A 199 13.31 2.61 -6.72
N THR A 200 14.52 3.07 -6.44
CA THR A 200 15.41 2.48 -5.42
C THR A 200 14.73 2.41 -4.06
N THR A 201 13.86 3.37 -3.75
CA THR A 201 13.06 3.40 -2.52
C THR A 201 12.19 2.15 -2.35
N GLU A 202 11.58 1.62 -3.43
CA GLU A 202 10.79 0.39 -3.36
C GLU A 202 11.66 -0.81 -2.95
N GLY A 203 12.84 -0.95 -3.57
CA GLY A 203 13.78 -2.02 -3.21
C GLY A 203 14.26 -1.92 -1.77
N PHE A 204 14.61 -0.70 -1.33
CA PHE A 204 15.04 -0.46 0.04
C PHE A 204 13.96 -0.85 1.06
N GLU A 205 12.73 -0.44 0.82
CA GLU A 205 11.61 -0.73 1.70
C GLU A 205 11.28 -2.23 1.73
N ASP A 206 11.32 -2.90 0.58
CA ASP A 206 11.06 -4.34 0.46
C ASP A 206 12.15 -5.20 1.11
N PHE A 207 13.38 -4.69 1.24
CA PHE A 207 14.48 -5.38 1.92
C PHE A 207 14.55 -5.10 3.42
N THR A 208 14.03 -3.99 3.89
CA THR A 208 14.23 -3.54 5.28
C THR A 208 12.94 -3.37 6.07
N GLY A 209 11.83 -3.08 5.40
CA GLY A 209 10.61 -2.59 6.04
C GLY A 209 10.73 -1.13 6.52
N GLY A 210 11.84 -0.46 6.23
CA GLY A 210 12.10 0.94 6.56
C GLY A 210 11.25 1.91 5.75
N ILE A 211 11.43 3.20 5.99
CA ILE A 211 10.85 4.28 5.18
C ILE A 211 11.99 4.97 4.43
N ALA A 212 11.79 5.17 3.13
CA ALA A 212 12.72 5.88 2.28
C ALA A 212 12.33 7.35 2.14
N GLU A 213 13.30 8.23 2.30
CA GLU A 213 13.20 9.67 2.08
C GLU A 213 13.96 10.04 0.80
N SER A 214 13.44 10.99 0.04
CA SER A 214 14.08 11.49 -1.18
C SER A 214 14.44 12.96 -1.04
N TYR A 215 15.66 13.31 -1.41
CA TYR A 215 16.19 14.66 -1.39
C TYR A 215 16.54 15.13 -2.80
N GLU A 216 16.01 16.28 -3.21
CA GLU A 216 16.49 16.98 -4.39
C GLU A 216 17.84 17.66 -4.11
N LEU A 217 18.92 17.18 -4.69
CA LEU A 217 20.26 17.66 -4.38
C LEU A 217 20.51 19.13 -4.78
N ARG A 218 19.72 19.68 -5.72
CA ARG A 218 19.74 21.10 -6.04
C ARG A 218 19.23 22.00 -4.91
N ARG A 219 18.49 21.43 -3.97
CA ARG A 219 17.92 22.07 -2.78
C ARG A 219 18.39 21.40 -1.51
N ALA A 220 19.54 20.74 -1.56
CA ALA A 220 20.09 20.05 -0.43
C ALA A 220 20.24 20.97 0.79
N PRO A 221 19.88 20.53 2.00
CA PRO A 221 20.15 21.27 3.21
C PRO A 221 21.67 21.42 3.41
N SER A 222 22.07 22.48 4.11
CA SER A 222 23.50 22.82 4.32
C SER A 222 24.28 21.73 5.05
N ASN A 223 23.60 20.91 5.85
CA ASN A 223 24.16 19.78 6.61
C ASN A 223 24.00 18.43 5.90
N MET A 224 23.68 18.41 4.59
CA MET A 224 23.43 17.16 3.84
C MET A 224 24.57 16.13 3.96
N PHE A 225 25.83 16.57 4.00
CA PHE A 225 26.95 15.64 4.15
C PHE A 225 26.93 14.94 5.53
N GLN A 226 26.57 15.66 6.57
CA GLN A 226 26.38 15.08 7.93
C GLN A 226 25.20 14.10 7.95
N ILE A 227 24.11 14.44 7.28
CA ILE A 227 22.94 13.53 7.13
C ILE A 227 23.38 12.22 6.46
N ILE A 228 24.11 12.29 5.35
CA ILE A 228 24.65 11.11 4.65
C ILE A 228 25.55 10.27 5.59
N ARG A 229 26.48 10.91 6.29
CA ARG A 229 27.36 10.18 7.21
C ARG A 229 26.58 9.51 8.33
N LYS A 230 25.69 10.25 9.00
CA LYS A 230 24.86 9.72 10.10
C LYS A 230 24.00 8.54 9.60
N ALA A 231 23.45 8.65 8.41
CA ALA A 231 22.66 7.58 7.81
C ALA A 231 23.48 6.31 7.52
N LEU A 232 24.68 6.47 6.91
CA LEU A 232 25.60 5.35 6.68
C LEU A 232 26.07 4.71 7.98
N ASP A 233 26.44 5.52 8.97
CA ASP A 233 26.88 5.05 10.29
C ASP A 233 25.77 4.30 11.05
N SER A 234 24.49 4.60 10.74
CA SER A 234 23.31 3.92 11.29
C SER A 234 22.88 2.70 10.46
N GLY A 235 23.64 2.32 9.43
CA GLY A 235 23.33 1.20 8.57
C GLY A 235 22.18 1.44 7.58
N ALA A 236 21.74 2.68 7.38
CA ALA A 236 20.73 3.02 6.39
C ALA A 236 21.20 2.69 4.96
N LEU A 237 20.24 2.35 4.08
CA LEU A 237 20.51 2.12 2.66
C LEU A 237 20.39 3.45 1.91
N LEU A 238 21.39 3.77 1.08
CA LEU A 238 21.42 5.02 0.32
C LEU A 238 21.56 4.75 -1.18
N GLY A 239 20.73 5.46 -1.96
CA GLY A 239 20.79 5.48 -3.42
C GLY A 239 20.86 6.89 -3.96
N CYS A 240 21.33 7.05 -5.18
CA CYS A 240 21.33 8.33 -5.87
C CYS A 240 21.14 8.17 -7.37
N SER A 241 20.64 9.21 -8.03
CA SER A 241 20.36 9.18 -9.46
C SER A 241 20.55 10.54 -10.12
N ILE A 242 20.69 10.51 -11.44
CA ILE A 242 20.74 11.70 -12.30
C ILE A 242 19.47 11.71 -13.14
N ASP A 243 18.62 12.72 -12.95
CA ASP A 243 17.37 12.87 -13.70
C ASP A 243 17.63 13.04 -15.19
N ILE A 244 16.70 12.54 -16.00
CA ILE A 244 16.67 12.76 -17.45
C ILE A 244 15.75 13.95 -17.77
N THR A 245 16.09 14.67 -18.82
CA THR A 245 15.28 15.76 -19.35
C THR A 245 14.43 15.34 -20.54
N SER A 246 14.79 14.22 -21.17
CA SER A 246 14.05 13.64 -22.28
C SER A 246 14.25 12.11 -22.29
N ALA A 247 13.35 11.37 -22.94
CA ALA A 247 13.51 9.92 -23.11
C ALA A 247 14.80 9.54 -23.85
N ALA A 248 15.35 10.40 -24.68
CA ALA A 248 16.62 10.19 -25.38
C ALA A 248 17.83 10.26 -24.44
N ASP A 249 17.69 10.85 -23.24
CA ASP A 249 18.76 10.91 -22.24
C ASP A 249 18.84 9.64 -21.37
N SER A 250 17.88 8.74 -21.49
CA SER A 250 17.89 7.47 -20.71
C SER A 250 19.14 6.66 -21.02
N GLU A 251 19.87 6.31 -19.96
CA GLU A 251 21.16 5.62 -20.02
C GLU A 251 22.26 6.31 -20.83
N ALA A 252 22.09 7.62 -21.10
CA ALA A 252 23.11 8.41 -21.77
C ALA A 252 24.33 8.62 -20.87
N VAL A 253 25.52 8.25 -21.38
CA VAL A 253 26.78 8.38 -20.66
C VAL A 253 27.38 9.77 -20.86
N THR A 254 27.64 10.49 -19.76
CA THR A 254 28.28 11.81 -19.79
C THR A 254 29.75 11.74 -20.20
N ARG A 255 30.39 12.91 -20.43
CA ARG A 255 31.84 12.97 -20.70
C ARG A 255 32.69 12.41 -19.56
N GLN A 256 32.23 12.55 -18.31
CA GLN A 256 32.88 12.04 -17.11
C GLN A 256 32.42 10.61 -16.75
N LYS A 257 31.77 9.90 -17.67
CA LYS A 257 31.33 8.54 -17.49
C LYS A 257 30.23 8.33 -16.45
N LEU A 258 29.42 9.34 -16.15
CA LEU A 258 28.19 9.19 -15.37
C LEU A 258 27.01 8.88 -16.28
N VAL A 259 26.09 8.03 -15.84
CA VAL A 259 24.93 7.55 -16.60
C VAL A 259 23.68 8.27 -16.12
N LYS A 260 22.92 8.87 -17.04
CA LYS A 260 21.66 9.55 -16.76
C LYS A 260 20.49 8.57 -16.74
N GLY A 261 19.47 8.84 -15.90
CA GLY A 261 18.31 7.97 -15.78
C GLY A 261 18.65 6.60 -15.21
N HIS A 262 19.68 6.54 -14.40
CA HIS A 262 20.29 5.33 -13.85
C HIS A 262 20.44 5.47 -12.34
N ALA A 263 20.17 4.39 -11.61
CA ALA A 263 20.29 4.35 -10.17
C ALA A 263 21.69 3.85 -9.75
N TYR A 264 22.24 4.51 -8.74
CA TYR A 264 23.54 4.20 -8.12
C TYR A 264 23.34 3.94 -6.64
N SER A 265 24.20 3.13 -6.03
CA SER A 265 24.31 3.02 -4.57
C SER A 265 25.31 4.07 -4.06
N LEU A 266 24.96 4.74 -2.94
CA LEU A 266 25.92 5.57 -2.21
C LEU A 266 26.43 4.73 -1.02
N THR A 267 27.71 4.33 -1.09
CA THR A 267 28.29 3.28 -0.24
C THR A 267 29.27 3.80 0.80
N GLY A 268 29.60 5.09 0.77
CA GLY A 268 30.51 5.67 1.75
C GLY A 268 30.57 7.18 1.72
N ALA A 269 30.97 7.78 2.86
CA ALA A 269 31.23 9.22 2.98
C ALA A 269 32.33 9.47 4.01
N VAL A 270 33.41 10.15 3.60
CA VAL A 270 34.56 10.42 4.47
C VAL A 270 35.07 11.84 4.32
N GLU A 271 35.76 12.32 5.33
CA GLU A 271 36.56 13.55 5.26
C GLU A 271 38.06 13.15 5.26
N VAL A 272 38.79 13.57 4.26
CA VAL A 272 40.25 13.35 4.15
C VAL A 272 41.01 14.63 4.25
N ASN A 273 42.26 14.56 4.75
CA ASN A 273 43.18 15.69 4.74
C ASN A 273 43.87 15.77 3.38
N TYR A 274 43.51 16.81 2.63
CA TYR A 274 44.08 17.07 1.31
C TYR A 274 44.80 18.41 1.30
N ARG A 275 46.13 18.42 1.13
CA ARG A 275 46.95 19.62 1.09
C ARG A 275 46.71 20.58 2.26
N GLY A 276 46.49 20.02 3.47
CA GLY A 276 46.28 20.80 4.71
C GLY A 276 44.82 21.34 4.86
N ARG A 277 43.88 20.89 4.05
CA ARG A 277 42.44 21.19 4.16
C ARG A 277 41.64 19.92 4.23
N LYS A 278 40.51 19.95 4.93
CA LYS A 278 39.55 18.85 4.91
C LYS A 278 38.74 18.87 3.63
N GLU A 279 38.73 17.76 2.93
CA GLU A 279 37.90 17.52 1.75
C GLU A 279 36.86 16.44 2.04
N LYS A 280 35.63 16.72 1.65
CA LYS A 280 34.49 15.79 1.81
C LYS A 280 34.32 14.94 0.57
N LEU A 281 34.39 13.63 0.72
CA LEU A 281 34.29 12.67 -0.36
C LEU A 281 33.09 11.74 -0.14
N VAL A 282 32.44 11.35 -1.21
CA VAL A 282 31.42 10.29 -1.24
C VAL A 282 31.84 9.18 -2.16
N ARG A 283 31.50 7.96 -1.80
CA ARG A 283 31.76 6.75 -2.58
C ARG A 283 30.44 6.29 -3.20
N VAL A 284 30.44 6.11 -4.51
CA VAL A 284 29.26 5.77 -5.29
C VAL A 284 29.59 4.53 -6.14
N ARG A 285 28.62 3.64 -6.32
CA ARG A 285 28.75 2.44 -7.12
C ARG A 285 27.71 2.39 -8.23
N ASN A 286 28.19 2.17 -9.46
CA ASN A 286 27.38 1.85 -10.62
C ASN A 286 27.04 0.34 -10.62
N PRO A 287 25.74 -0.05 -10.60
CA PRO A 287 25.34 -1.46 -10.61
C PRO A 287 25.70 -2.20 -11.90
N TRP A 288 26.19 -1.52 -12.93
CA TRP A 288 26.76 -2.19 -14.10
C TRP A 288 28.07 -2.95 -13.79
N GLY A 289 28.69 -2.67 -12.63
CA GLY A 289 30.00 -3.21 -12.26
C GLY A 289 31.16 -2.64 -13.08
N GLN A 290 30.91 -1.57 -13.81
CA GLN A 290 31.88 -0.87 -14.68
C GLN A 290 31.36 0.53 -15.02
N VAL A 291 32.10 1.29 -15.82
CA VAL A 291 31.77 2.68 -16.22
C VAL A 291 31.74 3.62 -15.02
N GLU A 292 32.92 4.03 -14.61
CA GLU A 292 33.18 4.82 -13.42
C GLU A 292 33.47 6.29 -13.72
N TRP A 293 33.28 7.14 -12.73
CA TRP A 293 33.67 8.55 -12.73
C TRP A 293 35.14 8.74 -13.09
N THR A 294 35.44 9.65 -14.03
CA THR A 294 36.79 9.94 -14.51
C THR A 294 37.31 11.32 -14.10
N GLY A 295 36.58 12.05 -13.24
CA GLY A 295 36.95 13.36 -12.73
C GLY A 295 37.88 13.28 -11.50
N ALA A 296 38.00 14.38 -10.79
CA ALA A 296 38.77 14.46 -9.55
C ALA A 296 38.30 13.42 -8.53
N TRP A 297 39.23 12.81 -7.81
CA TRP A 297 38.99 11.75 -6.80
C TRP A 297 38.57 10.39 -7.39
N SER A 298 38.53 10.23 -8.71
CA SER A 298 38.41 8.91 -9.34
C SER A 298 39.59 7.99 -8.96
N ASP A 299 39.49 6.72 -9.22
CA ASP A 299 40.47 5.70 -8.80
C ASP A 299 41.90 6.02 -9.21
N ASN A 300 42.07 6.56 -10.41
CA ASN A 300 43.39 6.88 -10.95
C ASN A 300 43.72 8.36 -10.84
N SER A 301 42.97 9.15 -10.06
CA SER A 301 43.18 10.58 -9.95
C SER A 301 44.43 10.92 -9.11
N THR A 302 45.08 12.04 -9.46
CA THR A 302 46.33 12.48 -8.80
C THR A 302 46.05 13.06 -7.41
N GLU A 303 44.86 13.40 -7.07
CA GLU A 303 44.44 13.94 -5.78
C GLU A 303 44.83 13.01 -4.63
N TRP A 304 44.69 11.69 -4.82
CA TRP A 304 45.04 10.68 -3.83
C TRP A 304 46.53 10.68 -3.42
N ASN A 305 47.40 11.20 -4.29
CA ASN A 305 48.83 11.28 -3.97
C ASN A 305 49.13 12.29 -2.85
N TYR A 306 48.21 13.23 -2.59
CA TYR A 306 48.36 14.28 -1.56
C TYR A 306 47.55 14.01 -0.31
N VAL A 307 47.00 12.82 -0.17
CA VAL A 307 46.31 12.34 1.05
C VAL A 307 47.23 11.42 1.80
N ASP A 308 47.22 11.49 3.12
CA ASP A 308 48.03 10.62 3.98
C ASP A 308 47.69 9.15 3.73
N ALA A 309 48.70 8.28 3.78
CA ALA A 309 48.52 6.87 3.41
C ALA A 309 47.45 6.15 4.26
N ALA A 310 47.29 6.56 5.51
CA ALA A 310 46.27 6.02 6.42
C ALA A 310 44.83 6.46 6.04
N ASP A 311 44.67 7.62 5.38
CA ASP A 311 43.38 8.20 5.03
C ASP A 311 42.96 7.85 3.56
N ARG A 312 43.83 7.15 2.81
CA ARG A 312 43.54 6.79 1.43
C ARG A 312 42.47 5.71 1.36
N GLN A 313 41.39 6.01 0.67
CA GLN A 313 40.23 5.13 0.53
C GLN A 313 40.07 4.52 -0.85
N ASN A 314 40.86 4.98 -1.84
CA ASN A 314 40.71 4.50 -3.21
C ASN A 314 41.22 3.08 -3.40
N VAL A 315 40.41 2.27 -4.06
CA VAL A 315 40.78 0.98 -4.59
C VAL A 315 40.83 1.12 -6.11
N LYS A 316 41.93 0.71 -6.75
CA LYS A 316 42.05 0.77 -8.20
C LYS A 316 41.53 -0.52 -8.82
N ALA A 317 40.23 -0.59 -9.01
CA ALA A 317 39.56 -1.72 -9.62
C ALA A 317 38.49 -1.21 -10.62
N ASP A 318 38.21 -1.96 -11.64
CA ASP A 318 37.10 -1.69 -12.57
C ASP A 318 35.88 -2.50 -12.09
N ASP A 319 35.30 -2.09 -10.96
CA ASP A 319 34.21 -2.77 -10.27
C ASP A 319 32.93 -1.93 -10.17
N GLY A 320 32.93 -0.77 -10.84
CA GLY A 320 31.83 0.19 -10.86
C GLY A 320 31.81 1.13 -9.65
N GLU A 321 32.71 0.99 -8.69
CA GLU A 321 32.77 1.83 -7.50
C GLU A 321 33.84 2.92 -7.62
N PHE A 322 33.53 4.14 -7.24
CA PHE A 322 34.42 5.28 -7.35
C PHE A 322 34.18 6.31 -6.27
N TRP A 323 35.20 7.11 -5.98
CA TRP A 323 35.09 8.28 -5.12
C TRP A 323 34.93 9.55 -5.95
N MET A 324 34.24 10.53 -5.39
CA MET A 324 34.16 11.89 -5.92
C MET A 324 34.02 12.90 -4.78
N SER A 325 34.34 14.17 -5.05
CA SER A 325 34.10 15.21 -4.04
C SER A 325 32.59 15.39 -3.82
N PHE A 326 32.21 15.72 -2.59
CA PHE A 326 30.81 15.99 -2.27
C PHE A 326 30.24 17.18 -3.07
N GLN A 327 31.08 18.14 -3.44
CA GLN A 327 30.69 19.26 -4.29
C GLN A 327 30.35 18.79 -5.73
N GLU A 328 31.18 17.93 -6.32
CA GLU A 328 30.88 17.35 -7.63
C GLU A 328 29.64 16.42 -7.57
N PHE A 329 29.45 15.70 -6.47
CA PHE A 329 28.25 14.92 -6.23
C PHE A 329 26.99 15.79 -6.30
N LEU A 330 26.93 16.88 -5.54
CA LEU A 330 25.79 17.82 -5.55
C LEU A 330 25.58 18.49 -6.93
N ARG A 331 26.64 18.62 -7.73
CA ARG A 331 26.60 19.22 -9.05
C ARG A 331 26.05 18.28 -10.11
N HIS A 332 26.39 16.99 -10.05
CA HIS A 332 26.11 16.01 -11.09
C HIS A 332 24.87 15.18 -10.80
N TYR A 333 24.61 14.82 -9.56
CA TYR A 333 23.45 14.04 -9.19
C TYR A 333 22.24 14.94 -8.91
N SER A 334 21.06 14.41 -9.20
CA SER A 334 19.78 15.12 -9.03
C SER A 334 19.09 14.75 -7.73
N ARG A 335 19.15 13.47 -7.36
CA ARG A 335 18.43 12.90 -6.21
C ARG A 335 19.33 12.07 -5.34
N LEU A 336 19.03 12.09 -4.04
CA LEU A 336 19.54 11.19 -3.02
C LEU A 336 18.35 10.56 -2.32
N GLU A 337 18.38 9.25 -2.13
CA GLU A 337 17.36 8.47 -1.43
C GLU A 337 18.00 7.80 -0.23
N ILE A 338 17.41 7.95 0.94
CA ILE A 338 17.89 7.39 2.21
C ILE A 338 16.76 6.55 2.80
N CYS A 339 17.00 5.27 3.02
CA CYS A 339 16.05 4.40 3.70
C CYS A 339 16.54 4.08 5.11
N THR A 340 15.84 4.58 6.09
CA THR A 340 16.08 4.28 7.50
C THR A 340 15.60 2.87 7.83
N LEU A 341 16.37 2.15 8.65
CA LEU A 341 16.02 0.81 9.10
C LEU A 341 14.88 0.85 10.13
N THR A 342 14.11 -0.23 10.21
CA THR A 342 13.11 -0.41 11.25
C THR A 342 13.76 -0.87 12.57
N PRO A 343 13.13 -0.65 13.74
CA PRO A 343 13.67 -1.10 15.02
C PRO A 343 13.89 -2.62 15.10
N ASP A 344 13.08 -3.41 14.42
CA ASP A 344 13.23 -4.86 14.36
C ASP A 344 14.40 -5.32 13.47
N THR A 345 15.03 -4.42 12.71
CA THR A 345 16.28 -4.68 11.99
C THR A 345 17.53 -4.34 12.82
N LEU A 346 17.37 -3.62 13.92
CA LEU A 346 18.46 -3.22 14.80
C LEU A 346 18.56 -4.20 15.97
N THR A 347 19.54 -5.08 15.95
CA THR A 347 19.81 -6.05 17.03
C THR A 347 20.61 -5.47 18.18
N ASP A 348 21.13 -4.26 18.03
CA ASP A 348 21.96 -3.58 19.03
C ASP A 348 21.15 -2.50 19.77
N ASP A 349 21.05 -2.65 21.10
CA ASP A 349 20.38 -1.69 22.00
C ASP A 349 21.03 -0.29 22.02
N SER A 350 22.19 -0.13 21.39
CA SER A 350 22.88 1.16 21.26
C SER A 350 22.23 2.12 20.24
N PHE A 351 21.36 1.62 19.36
CA PHE A 351 20.64 2.45 18.41
C PHE A 351 19.29 2.93 18.97
N LYS A 352 18.92 4.17 18.69
CA LYS A 352 17.61 4.71 19.05
C LYS A 352 16.51 3.92 18.32
N HIS A 353 15.59 3.33 19.06
CA HIS A 353 14.44 2.63 18.51
C HIS A 353 13.34 3.63 18.10
N TRP A 354 12.86 3.50 16.86
CA TRP A 354 11.71 4.27 16.38
C TRP A 354 10.41 3.66 16.89
N SER A 355 9.48 4.51 17.31
CA SER A 355 8.09 4.12 17.53
C SER A 355 7.40 4.01 16.18
N ILE A 356 6.73 2.88 15.90
CA ILE A 356 6.13 2.59 14.60
C ILE A 356 4.64 2.32 14.74
N CYS A 357 3.84 3.01 13.93
CA CYS A 357 2.46 2.66 13.67
C CYS A 357 2.26 2.32 12.19
N LYS A 358 1.43 1.31 11.92
CA LYS A 358 1.21 0.79 10.59
C LYS A 358 -0.27 0.50 10.35
N TYR A 359 -0.82 1.02 9.25
CA TYR A 359 -2.23 0.86 8.90
C TYR A 359 -2.41 0.49 7.44
N ASP A 360 -3.22 -0.54 7.21
CA ASP A 360 -3.74 -0.87 5.89
C ASP A 360 -5.05 -0.15 5.63
N SER A 361 -5.18 0.45 4.46
CA SER A 361 -6.41 1.09 4.02
C SER A 361 -6.56 1.01 2.50
N SER A 362 -7.64 1.59 1.98
CA SER A 362 -7.92 1.51 0.56
C SER A 362 -8.62 2.74 0.03
N TRP A 363 -8.30 3.10 -1.20
CA TRP A 363 -9.15 3.95 -2.03
C TRP A 363 -10.14 3.08 -2.80
N ARG A 364 -11.40 3.47 -2.82
CA ARG A 364 -12.42 2.81 -3.64
C ARG A 364 -13.14 3.86 -4.46
N LYS A 365 -13.22 3.61 -5.76
CA LYS A 365 -13.92 4.47 -6.72
C LYS A 365 -15.35 4.71 -6.23
N GLY A 366 -15.79 5.95 -6.33
CA GLY A 366 -17.11 6.34 -5.87
C GLY A 366 -17.28 6.44 -4.35
N SER A 367 -16.30 6.12 -3.49
CA SER A 367 -16.44 6.27 -2.03
C SER A 367 -15.25 6.96 -1.37
N THR A 368 -14.09 6.31 -1.29
CA THR A 368 -12.90 6.84 -0.61
C THR A 368 -11.77 7.24 -1.54
N ALA A 369 -11.92 7.10 -2.86
CA ALA A 369 -10.98 7.59 -3.86
C ALA A 369 -11.31 9.05 -4.24
N GLY A 370 -11.08 9.98 -3.31
CA GLY A 370 -11.46 11.38 -3.43
C GLY A 370 -10.54 12.22 -4.34
N GLY A 371 -9.37 11.71 -4.69
CA GLY A 371 -8.39 12.41 -5.49
C GLY A 371 -7.62 13.50 -4.72
N CYS A 372 -6.79 14.27 -5.41
CA CYS A 372 -6.00 15.35 -4.82
C CYS A 372 -6.84 16.63 -4.58
N ARG A 373 -6.21 17.68 -4.03
CA ARG A 373 -6.85 18.97 -3.78
C ARG A 373 -7.41 19.69 -5.02
N ASN A 374 -7.07 19.25 -6.22
CA ASN A 374 -7.72 19.74 -7.46
C ASN A 374 -9.19 19.27 -7.56
N HIS A 375 -9.60 18.34 -6.69
CA HIS A 375 -10.96 17.86 -6.55
C HIS A 375 -11.55 18.26 -5.19
N PRO A 376 -11.82 19.55 -4.93
CA PRO A 376 -12.17 20.07 -3.60
C PRO A 376 -13.50 19.52 -3.05
N HIS A 377 -14.37 19.01 -3.92
CA HIS A 377 -15.64 18.41 -3.54
C HIS A 377 -15.52 16.97 -3.03
N THR A 378 -14.45 16.28 -3.37
CA THR A 378 -14.25 14.86 -3.05
C THR A 378 -12.99 14.58 -2.24
N PHE A 379 -12.02 15.51 -2.22
CA PHE A 379 -10.75 15.35 -1.52
C PHE A 379 -10.90 14.90 -0.06
N TRP A 380 -11.86 15.45 0.66
CA TRP A 380 -12.15 15.15 2.07
C TRP A 380 -12.58 13.69 2.33
N MET A 381 -13.02 12.98 1.29
CA MET A 381 -13.47 11.58 1.40
C MET A 381 -12.31 10.57 1.44
N ASN A 382 -11.08 11.00 1.12
CA ASN A 382 -9.92 10.13 1.25
C ASN A 382 -9.77 9.64 2.69
N PRO A 383 -9.16 8.46 2.90
CA PRO A 383 -8.85 8.00 4.25
C PRO A 383 -8.03 9.04 5.02
N GLN A 384 -8.41 9.30 6.25
CA GLN A 384 -7.77 10.25 7.14
C GLN A 384 -7.17 9.51 8.33
N PHE A 385 -6.07 10.04 8.86
CA PHE A 385 -5.39 9.51 10.04
C PHE A 385 -5.01 10.68 10.94
N VAL A 386 -5.17 10.52 12.25
CA VAL A 386 -4.64 11.46 13.23
C VAL A 386 -3.34 10.93 13.79
N ILE A 387 -2.34 11.80 13.90
CA ILE A 387 -1.05 11.53 14.52
C ILE A 387 -0.96 12.44 15.74
N LYS A 388 -0.72 11.88 16.91
CA LYS A 388 -0.47 12.61 18.15
C LYS A 388 0.92 12.23 18.62
N LEU A 389 1.80 13.22 18.74
CA LEU A 389 3.11 13.11 19.37
C LEU A 389 2.93 13.40 20.85
N ASP A 390 3.51 12.54 21.71
CA ASP A 390 3.30 12.65 23.17
C ASP A 390 4.25 13.65 23.83
N GLU A 391 5.35 14.00 23.16
CA GLU A 391 6.35 14.97 23.63
C GLU A 391 6.33 16.23 22.76
N GLU A 392 6.64 17.38 23.37
CA GLU A 392 6.71 18.66 22.67
C GLU A 392 8.06 18.87 21.99
N ASP A 393 9.11 18.18 22.47
CA ASP A 393 10.48 18.28 21.99
C ASP A 393 11.18 16.91 22.09
N ASP A 394 11.69 16.40 20.99
CA ASP A 394 12.35 15.10 20.92
C ASP A 394 13.87 15.16 21.21
N ASP A 395 14.51 16.34 21.06
CA ASP A 395 15.92 16.58 21.38
C ASP A 395 16.13 17.99 21.97
N PRO A 396 16.02 18.17 23.31
CA PRO A 396 16.17 19.48 23.95
C PRO A 396 17.55 20.14 23.75
N ASP A 397 18.53 19.37 23.26
CA ASP A 397 19.92 19.85 23.10
C ASP A 397 20.22 20.43 21.71
N ASP A 398 19.29 20.27 20.74
CA ASP A 398 19.48 20.75 19.36
C ASP A 398 19.06 22.21 19.11
N ASN A 399 18.46 22.86 20.09
CA ASN A 399 17.90 24.21 20.07
C ASN A 399 16.72 24.39 19.06
N GLU A 400 16.09 23.29 18.63
CA GLU A 400 14.87 23.30 17.82
C GLU A 400 13.73 22.68 18.65
N VAL A 401 12.72 23.45 18.99
CA VAL A 401 11.54 22.94 19.72
C VAL A 401 10.63 22.22 18.76
N GLY A 402 10.52 20.91 18.90
CA GLY A 402 9.62 20.09 18.08
C GLY A 402 9.88 18.60 18.16
N CYS A 403 8.91 17.82 17.72
CA CYS A 403 9.04 16.39 17.55
C CYS A 403 9.06 16.02 16.07
N SER A 404 10.04 15.20 15.69
CA SER A 404 10.20 14.71 14.33
C SER A 404 9.45 13.41 14.10
N PHE A 405 8.76 13.32 12.97
CA PHE A 405 8.16 12.07 12.52
C PHE A 405 8.27 11.92 11.00
N VAL A 406 8.29 10.67 10.55
CA VAL A 406 8.35 10.32 9.12
C VAL A 406 7.09 9.56 8.74
N VAL A 407 6.48 9.94 7.63
CA VAL A 407 5.29 9.29 7.09
C VAL A 407 5.62 8.63 5.76
N GLY A 408 5.41 7.33 5.67
CA GLY A 408 5.53 6.56 4.44
C GLY A 408 4.19 6.04 3.94
N LEU A 409 3.94 6.15 2.65
CA LEU A 409 2.73 5.67 1.99
C LEU A 409 3.12 4.77 0.83
N ILE A 410 2.72 3.49 0.88
CA ILE A 410 3.03 2.48 -0.14
C ILE A 410 1.74 1.95 -0.75
N GLN A 411 1.66 1.93 -2.09
CA GLN A 411 0.58 1.25 -2.79
C GLN A 411 0.85 -0.27 -2.89
N LYS A 412 -0.21 -1.07 -2.66
CA LYS A 412 -0.07 -2.52 -2.57
C LYS A 412 -0.26 -3.21 -3.91
N ASN A 413 0.60 -4.22 -4.18
CA ASN A 413 0.47 -5.19 -5.28
C ASN A 413 0.33 -4.60 -6.69
N ARG A 414 0.59 -3.31 -6.88
CA ARG A 414 0.34 -2.63 -8.15
C ARG A 414 1.31 -3.04 -9.26
N ARG A 415 2.59 -3.25 -8.92
CA ARG A 415 3.62 -3.65 -9.90
C ARG A 415 3.26 -4.93 -10.67
N ARG A 416 2.57 -5.87 -10.04
CA ARG A 416 2.10 -7.11 -10.69
C ARG A 416 1.12 -6.88 -11.82
N LEU A 417 0.42 -5.75 -11.83
CA LEU A 417 -0.58 -5.41 -12.83
C LEU A 417 0.04 -4.86 -14.12
N ARG A 418 1.34 -4.57 -14.13
CA ARG A 418 2.07 -4.16 -15.34
C ARG A 418 1.90 -5.14 -16.50
N LYS A 419 1.87 -6.45 -16.20
CA LYS A 419 1.63 -7.51 -17.20
C LYS A 419 0.25 -7.43 -17.88
N VAL A 420 -0.70 -6.70 -17.32
CA VAL A 420 -2.02 -6.46 -17.91
C VAL A 420 -2.19 -5.02 -18.41
N GLY A 421 -1.09 -4.27 -18.49
CA GLY A 421 -1.06 -2.91 -19.03
C GLY A 421 -1.35 -1.81 -18.02
N GLU A 422 -1.40 -2.14 -16.72
CA GLU A 422 -1.62 -1.14 -15.67
C GLU A 422 -0.29 -0.77 -15.01
N ASP A 423 -0.01 0.51 -14.89
CA ASP A 423 1.19 1.03 -14.25
C ASP A 423 0.92 1.46 -12.80
N MET A 424 1.99 1.88 -12.10
CA MET A 424 1.91 2.45 -10.76
C MET A 424 1.05 3.71 -10.77
N HIS A 425 0.25 3.90 -9.73
CA HIS A 425 -0.47 5.17 -9.53
C HIS A 425 0.43 6.21 -8.89
N THR A 426 0.17 7.47 -9.19
CA THR A 426 0.73 8.58 -8.40
C THR A 426 -0.08 8.72 -7.13
N ILE A 427 0.54 8.44 -5.98
CA ILE A 427 -0.07 8.54 -4.65
C ILE A 427 0.67 9.57 -3.80
N GLY A 428 0.02 10.08 -2.77
CA GLY A 428 0.63 11.03 -1.85
C GLY A 428 -0.29 11.34 -0.68
N PHE A 429 0.16 12.20 0.23
CA PHE A 429 -0.58 12.62 1.41
C PHE A 429 -0.42 14.13 1.65
N ALA A 430 -1.31 14.68 2.45
CA ALA A 430 -1.21 16.06 2.94
C ALA A 430 -1.49 16.08 4.44
N ILE A 431 -0.74 16.88 5.18
CA ILE A 431 -0.80 17.01 6.63
C ILE A 431 -1.49 18.32 6.98
N TYR A 432 -2.42 18.24 7.90
CA TYR A 432 -3.17 19.38 8.44
C TYR A 432 -3.05 19.39 9.96
N GLU A 433 -3.14 20.57 10.55
CA GLU A 433 -3.28 20.70 11.99
C GLU A 433 -4.69 20.31 12.42
N VAL A 434 -4.82 19.53 13.48
CA VAL A 434 -6.12 19.19 14.05
C VAL A 434 -6.65 20.40 14.85
N PRO A 435 -7.86 20.92 14.58
CA PRO A 435 -8.40 22.03 15.34
C PRO A 435 -8.52 21.71 16.83
N SER A 436 -8.23 22.69 17.68
CA SER A 436 -8.19 22.51 19.15
C SER A 436 -9.49 21.94 19.74
N GLN A 437 -10.62 22.23 19.12
CA GLN A 437 -11.93 21.69 19.51
C GLN A 437 -12.04 20.16 19.37
N PHE A 438 -11.16 19.54 18.59
CA PHE A 438 -11.11 18.09 18.36
C PHE A 438 -9.97 17.42 19.13
N HIS A 439 -9.15 18.17 19.86
CA HIS A 439 -8.05 17.59 20.65
C HIS A 439 -8.61 16.62 21.69
N GLY A 440 -8.04 15.43 21.75
CA GLY A 440 -8.48 14.36 22.65
C GLY A 440 -9.68 13.53 22.17
N GLN A 441 -10.28 13.90 21.04
CA GLN A 441 -11.32 13.07 20.41
C GLN A 441 -10.66 12.01 19.51
N ARG A 442 -11.13 10.77 19.62
CA ARG A 442 -10.58 9.65 18.84
C ARG A 442 -11.26 9.49 17.46
N GLU A 443 -12.50 9.95 17.36
CA GLU A 443 -13.37 9.71 16.19
C GLU A 443 -13.69 11.07 15.54
N VAL A 444 -12.75 11.58 14.76
CA VAL A 444 -12.90 12.84 14.05
C VAL A 444 -12.59 12.63 12.58
N HIS A 445 -13.57 12.84 11.74
CA HIS A 445 -13.38 12.93 10.29
C HIS A 445 -13.61 14.39 9.86
N LEU A 446 -12.56 15.03 9.32
CA LEU A 446 -12.63 16.41 8.88
C LEU A 446 -13.40 16.50 7.57
N ASP A 447 -14.36 17.41 7.50
CA ASP A 447 -15.28 17.56 6.38
C ASP A 447 -14.75 18.47 5.25
N LYS A 448 -15.54 18.58 4.20
CA LYS A 448 -15.27 19.46 3.05
C LYS A 448 -14.97 20.90 3.46
N ASN A 449 -15.71 21.48 4.41
CA ASN A 449 -15.58 22.87 4.79
C ASN A 449 -14.22 23.13 5.44
N TYR A 450 -13.74 22.20 6.25
CA TYR A 450 -12.41 22.30 6.84
C TYR A 450 -11.32 22.41 5.77
N PHE A 451 -11.28 21.47 4.82
CA PHE A 451 -10.25 21.45 3.78
C PHE A 451 -10.34 22.59 2.77
N LEU A 452 -11.52 23.22 2.61
CA LEU A 452 -11.67 24.41 1.79
C LEU A 452 -11.13 25.67 2.47
N THR A 453 -11.16 25.73 3.80
CA THR A 453 -10.85 26.94 4.58
C THR A 453 -9.47 26.91 5.23
N HIS A 454 -8.84 25.74 5.36
CA HIS A 454 -7.54 25.59 6.02
C HIS A 454 -6.44 25.18 5.05
N ALA A 455 -5.25 25.77 5.25
CA ALA A 455 -4.06 25.40 4.50
C ALA A 455 -3.44 24.12 5.06
N GLN A 456 -2.86 23.32 4.18
CA GLN A 456 -2.01 22.19 4.60
C GLN A 456 -0.73 22.71 5.28
N LYS A 457 -0.25 21.99 6.29
CA LYS A 457 1.03 22.29 6.96
C LYS A 457 2.20 21.68 6.21
N ALA A 458 2.03 20.45 5.72
CA ALA A 458 3.00 19.76 4.89
C ALA A 458 2.29 18.83 3.88
N ARG A 459 3.04 18.31 2.93
CA ARG A 459 2.56 17.33 1.96
C ARG A 459 3.72 16.53 1.41
N SER A 460 3.45 15.33 0.88
CA SER A 460 4.40 14.61 0.03
C SER A 460 4.65 15.39 -1.27
N GLU A 461 5.78 15.16 -1.90
CA GLU A 461 6.12 15.77 -3.21
C GLU A 461 5.13 15.33 -4.30
N THR A 462 4.71 14.08 -4.25
CA THR A 462 3.69 13.51 -5.14
C THR A 462 2.30 13.80 -4.61
N PHE A 463 1.37 14.11 -5.52
CA PHE A 463 -0.02 14.37 -5.18
C PHE A 463 -0.84 13.09 -5.27
N ILE A 464 -1.82 12.94 -4.36
CA ILE A 464 -2.86 11.91 -4.51
C ILE A 464 -3.70 12.28 -5.73
N ASN A 465 -3.44 11.62 -6.85
CA ASN A 465 -4.22 11.84 -8.06
C ASN A 465 -5.21 10.70 -8.30
N LEU A 466 -5.38 9.81 -7.29
CA LEU A 466 -6.12 8.59 -7.41
C LEU A 466 -7.62 8.84 -7.23
N ARG A 467 -8.37 8.61 -8.29
CA ARG A 467 -9.83 8.47 -8.29
C ARG A 467 -10.27 7.05 -8.69
N GLU A 468 -9.34 6.13 -8.65
CA GLU A 468 -9.48 4.73 -8.99
C GLU A 468 -9.29 3.86 -7.74
N ASP A 469 -9.58 2.57 -7.87
CA ASP A 469 -9.36 1.61 -6.80
C ASP A 469 -7.87 1.39 -6.52
N GLY A 470 -7.50 1.34 -5.26
CA GLY A 470 -6.14 1.05 -4.84
C GLY A 470 -6.07 0.71 -3.36
N ASP A 471 -5.17 -0.18 -3.01
CA ASP A 471 -4.87 -0.51 -1.62
C ASP A 471 -3.52 0.10 -1.23
N PHE A 472 -3.39 0.53 0.01
CA PHE A 472 -2.16 1.12 0.51
C PHE A 472 -1.86 0.71 1.96
N CYS A 473 -0.58 0.86 2.31
CA CYS A 473 -0.10 0.77 3.68
C CYS A 473 0.45 2.14 4.08
N LEU A 474 -0.05 2.71 5.17
CA LEU A 474 0.48 3.91 5.81
C LEU A 474 1.38 3.49 6.96
N ARG A 475 2.55 4.11 7.06
CA ARG A 475 3.48 3.93 8.16
C ARG A 475 3.86 5.28 8.75
N VAL A 476 3.93 5.35 10.07
CA VAL A 476 4.39 6.54 10.80
C VAL A 476 5.47 6.11 11.75
N PHE A 477 6.62 6.77 11.67
CA PHE A 477 7.79 6.56 12.52
C PHE A 477 8.10 7.84 13.26
N SER A 478 8.46 7.74 14.54
CA SER A 478 8.99 8.86 15.33
C SER A 478 10.02 8.36 16.32
N GLU A 479 10.94 9.23 16.76
CA GLU A 479 11.97 8.91 17.76
C GLU A 479 11.38 8.68 19.15
N LYS A 480 10.25 9.29 19.45
CA LYS A 480 9.52 9.14 20.71
C LYS A 480 8.19 8.42 20.49
N GLN A 481 7.55 8.04 21.57
CA GLN A 481 6.24 7.40 21.46
C GLN A 481 5.23 8.34 20.83
N HIS A 482 4.40 7.78 19.96
CA HIS A 482 3.29 8.48 19.33
C HIS A 482 2.07 7.57 19.21
N GLU A 483 0.91 8.19 19.14
CA GLU A 483 -0.34 7.52 18.78
C GLU A 483 -0.71 7.90 17.37
N THR A 484 -0.92 6.91 16.52
CA THR A 484 -1.53 7.10 15.19
C THR A 484 -2.77 6.24 15.10
N GLN A 485 -3.85 6.77 14.59
CA GLN A 485 -5.07 6.00 14.38
C GLN A 485 -5.84 6.50 13.16
N PRO A 486 -6.61 5.65 12.49
CA PRO A 486 -7.55 6.09 11.47
C PRO A 486 -8.53 7.10 12.07
N CYS A 487 -8.75 8.21 11.37
CA CYS A 487 -9.84 9.12 11.63
C CYS A 487 -11.04 8.65 10.83
N ASP A 488 -12.05 8.18 11.52
CA ASP A 488 -13.29 7.77 10.91
C ASP A 488 -14.46 8.24 11.75
N ASP A 489 -15.62 8.40 11.13
CA ASP A 489 -16.83 8.68 11.88
C ASP A 489 -17.15 7.47 12.77
N PRO A 490 -17.69 7.66 13.99
CA PRO A 490 -18.18 6.55 14.80
C PRO A 490 -19.32 5.85 14.07
N ILE A 491 -19.53 4.58 14.40
CA ILE A 491 -20.73 3.87 13.94
C ILE A 491 -21.85 4.18 14.93
N ASP A 492 -22.74 5.10 14.56
CA ASP A 492 -23.90 5.47 15.39
C ASP A 492 -25.11 5.80 14.52
N ALA A 493 -26.29 5.72 15.13
CA ALA A 493 -27.54 6.14 14.52
C ALA A 493 -28.46 6.83 15.50
N THR A 494 -28.86 8.04 15.14
CA THR A 494 -29.99 8.73 15.77
C THR A 494 -31.26 8.30 15.05
N LEU A 495 -31.91 7.27 15.59
CA LEU A 495 -33.14 6.73 15.02
C LEU A 495 -34.32 7.59 15.39
N ASN A 496 -35.20 7.85 14.42
CA ASN A 496 -36.46 8.54 14.65
C ASN A 496 -37.54 7.51 14.95
N ASP A 497 -38.06 7.57 16.17
CA ASP A 497 -39.11 6.67 16.70
C ASP A 497 -40.54 7.24 16.57
N GLU A 498 -40.74 8.17 15.62
CA GLU A 498 -42.09 8.64 15.33
C GLU A 498 -42.97 7.49 14.79
N THR A 499 -43.82 6.97 15.63
CA THR A 499 -44.91 6.05 15.27
C THR A 499 -46.22 6.81 15.12
N VAL A 500 -47.06 6.37 14.22
CA VAL A 500 -48.41 6.95 14.02
C VAL A 500 -49.41 5.94 14.52
N SER A 501 -50.20 6.31 15.51
CA SER A 501 -51.31 5.48 15.97
C SER A 501 -52.47 5.54 14.98
N ASP A 502 -53.32 4.52 14.97
CA ASP A 502 -54.48 4.47 14.09
C ASP A 502 -55.41 5.68 14.30
N ASP A 503 -55.54 6.19 15.52
CA ASP A 503 -56.38 7.32 15.86
C ASP A 503 -55.87 8.66 15.33
N GLU A 504 -54.55 8.76 15.07
CA GLU A 504 -53.89 9.95 14.54
C GLU A 504 -53.94 10.07 13.02
N VAL A 505 -54.40 9.00 12.34
CA VAL A 505 -54.48 8.96 10.87
C VAL A 505 -55.72 9.74 10.40
N ASP A 506 -55.48 10.73 9.52
CA ASP A 506 -56.57 11.52 8.95
C ASP A 506 -57.53 10.67 8.09
N ALA A 507 -58.79 11.17 7.97
CA ALA A 507 -59.83 10.43 7.27
C ALA A 507 -59.55 10.21 5.78
N GLY A 508 -58.81 11.09 5.14
CA GLY A 508 -58.42 10.96 3.72
C GLY A 508 -57.39 9.84 3.52
N PHE A 509 -56.37 9.77 4.36
CA PHE A 509 -55.38 8.70 4.32
C PHE A 509 -55.98 7.33 4.69
N ARG A 510 -56.90 7.31 5.69
CA ARG A 510 -57.63 6.11 6.08
C ARG A 510 -58.49 5.59 4.90
N GLY A 511 -59.17 6.47 4.15
CA GLY A 511 -59.94 6.13 2.99
C GLY A 511 -59.07 5.62 1.80
N LEU A 512 -57.85 6.15 1.70
CA LEU A 512 -56.88 5.64 0.74
C LEU A 512 -56.36 4.24 1.12
N PHE A 513 -55.98 4.07 2.38
CA PHE A 513 -55.54 2.79 2.93
C PHE A 513 -56.58 1.68 2.71
N THR A 514 -57.85 1.93 3.06
CA THR A 514 -58.95 0.97 2.86
C THR A 514 -59.06 0.50 1.42
N LYS A 515 -58.80 1.39 0.45
CA LYS A 515 -58.84 1.01 -1.00
C LYS A 515 -57.59 0.22 -1.40
N LEU A 516 -56.47 0.37 -0.76
CA LEU A 516 -55.19 -0.28 -1.08
C LEU A 516 -55.05 -1.65 -0.40
N ALA A 517 -55.47 -1.73 0.89
CA ALA A 517 -55.32 -2.92 1.71
C ALA A 517 -56.38 -4.00 1.45
N GLY A 518 -57.42 -3.65 0.73
CA GLY A 518 -58.48 -4.63 0.42
C GLY A 518 -59.31 -5.05 1.65
N PRO A 519 -59.98 -6.20 1.60
CA PRO A 519 -60.94 -6.62 2.62
C PRO A 519 -60.34 -7.01 3.96
N ASP A 520 -59.06 -7.40 4.00
CA ASP A 520 -58.34 -7.81 5.21
C ASP A 520 -57.78 -6.62 5.99
N MET A 521 -57.85 -5.42 5.41
CA MET A 521 -57.35 -4.18 6.04
C MET A 521 -55.86 -4.22 6.38
N GLU A 522 -55.05 -4.98 5.64
CA GLU A 522 -53.61 -5.15 5.82
C GLU A 522 -52.91 -5.10 4.46
N ILE A 523 -51.65 -4.68 4.46
CA ILE A 523 -50.83 -4.59 3.24
C ILE A 523 -49.63 -5.56 3.35
N SER A 524 -49.60 -6.56 2.50
CA SER A 524 -48.47 -7.47 2.34
C SER A 524 -47.31 -6.83 1.58
N ALA A 525 -46.10 -7.40 1.65
CA ALA A 525 -44.92 -6.92 0.92
C ALA A 525 -45.13 -6.87 -0.61
N ALA A 526 -45.96 -7.77 -1.19
CA ALA A 526 -46.26 -7.79 -2.61
C ALA A 526 -47.20 -6.65 -3.01
N GLU A 527 -48.20 -6.37 -2.19
CA GLU A 527 -49.11 -5.23 -2.38
C GLU A 527 -48.37 -3.91 -2.16
N LEU A 528 -47.53 -3.82 -1.12
CA LEU A 528 -46.65 -2.68 -0.87
C LEU A 528 -45.80 -2.36 -2.09
N LYS A 529 -45.13 -3.36 -2.67
CA LYS A 529 -44.36 -3.19 -3.93
C LYS A 529 -45.20 -2.56 -5.04
N THR A 530 -46.41 -3.05 -5.22
CA THR A 530 -47.30 -2.55 -6.27
C THR A 530 -47.72 -1.10 -6.02
N ILE A 531 -48.00 -0.77 -4.77
CA ILE A 531 -48.39 0.58 -4.32
C ILE A 531 -47.25 1.56 -4.50
N MET A 532 -46.10 1.23 -3.96
CA MET A 532 -44.92 2.10 -3.98
C MET A 532 -44.47 2.36 -5.44
N ASN A 533 -44.43 1.34 -6.29
CA ASN A 533 -44.03 1.48 -7.68
C ASN A 533 -45.02 2.31 -8.52
N LYS A 534 -46.29 2.26 -8.23
CA LYS A 534 -47.29 3.15 -8.87
C LYS A 534 -47.10 4.61 -8.47
N ILE A 535 -46.57 4.87 -7.26
CA ILE A 535 -46.33 6.23 -6.77
C ILE A 535 -45.05 6.78 -7.38
N VAL A 536 -43.94 6.04 -7.31
CA VAL A 536 -42.65 6.52 -7.82
C VAL A 536 -42.62 6.63 -9.34
N ALA A 537 -43.34 5.79 -10.06
CA ALA A 537 -43.46 5.88 -11.53
C ALA A 537 -44.08 7.19 -12.05
N LYS A 538 -44.76 7.96 -11.19
CA LYS A 538 -45.29 9.28 -11.52
C LYS A 538 -44.31 10.40 -11.31
N ARG A 539 -43.16 10.11 -10.72
CA ARG A 539 -42.12 11.11 -10.40
C ARG A 539 -41.17 11.25 -11.57
N THR A 540 -40.93 12.48 -11.97
CA THR A 540 -39.99 12.82 -13.07
C THR A 540 -38.76 13.54 -12.53
N ASP A 541 -38.73 13.82 -11.26
CA ASP A 541 -37.72 14.58 -10.56
C ASP A 541 -36.73 13.70 -9.77
N ILE A 542 -36.88 12.41 -9.88
CA ILE A 542 -35.96 11.38 -9.34
C ILE A 542 -35.80 10.25 -10.32
N LYS A 543 -34.62 9.64 -10.35
CA LYS A 543 -34.38 8.39 -11.08
C LYS A 543 -34.68 7.22 -10.15
N THR A 544 -35.37 6.21 -10.66
CA THR A 544 -35.74 5.00 -9.92
C THR A 544 -36.14 3.89 -10.86
N ASP A 545 -35.66 2.68 -10.60
CA ASP A 545 -36.10 1.45 -11.28
C ASP A 545 -37.31 0.80 -10.56
N GLY A 546 -37.69 1.41 -9.44
CA GLY A 546 -38.78 0.94 -8.59
C GLY A 546 -38.33 -0.04 -7.50
N PHE A 547 -39.11 -0.09 -6.43
CA PHE A 547 -38.80 -0.92 -5.27
C PHE A 547 -38.87 -2.42 -5.58
N SER A 548 -37.86 -3.14 -5.17
CA SER A 548 -37.82 -4.60 -5.23
C SER A 548 -38.74 -5.25 -4.19
N LEU A 549 -39.13 -6.51 -4.42
CA LEU A 549 -39.89 -7.25 -3.41
C LEU A 549 -39.08 -7.44 -2.11
N GLU A 550 -37.76 -7.61 -2.22
CA GLU A 550 -36.87 -7.73 -1.07
C GLU A 550 -36.88 -6.43 -0.25
N THR A 551 -36.75 -5.28 -0.89
CA THR A 551 -36.86 -3.97 -0.20
C THR A 551 -38.19 -3.82 0.52
N CYS A 552 -39.28 -4.22 -0.12
CA CYS A 552 -40.60 -4.15 0.51
C CYS A 552 -40.76 -5.13 1.69
N ARG A 553 -40.11 -6.29 1.65
CA ARG A 553 -40.05 -7.20 2.81
C ARG A 553 -39.29 -6.57 3.98
N VAL A 554 -38.15 -5.94 3.70
CA VAL A 554 -37.40 -5.20 4.73
C VAL A 554 -38.26 -4.06 5.33
N MET A 555 -38.99 -3.32 4.51
CA MET A 555 -39.93 -2.29 4.97
C MET A 555 -41.03 -2.84 5.90
N VAL A 556 -41.62 -3.98 5.51
CA VAL A 556 -42.61 -4.66 6.34
C VAL A 556 -42.00 -5.12 7.65
N ASN A 557 -40.88 -5.85 7.59
CA ASN A 557 -40.20 -6.34 8.80
C ASN A 557 -39.80 -5.22 9.76
N LEU A 558 -39.45 -4.05 9.25
CA LEU A 558 -39.07 -2.89 10.06
C LEU A 558 -40.28 -2.23 10.78
N MET A 559 -41.47 -2.29 10.14
CA MET A 559 -42.66 -1.57 10.59
C MET A 559 -43.72 -2.49 11.22
N ASP A 560 -43.65 -3.79 11.04
CA ASP A 560 -44.58 -4.79 11.56
C ASP A 560 -44.40 -5.01 13.07
N ASP A 561 -44.98 -4.16 13.86
CA ASP A 561 -45.00 -4.27 15.33
C ASP A 561 -45.96 -5.38 15.79
N SER A 562 -46.94 -5.72 14.98
CA SER A 562 -47.92 -6.77 15.27
C SER A 562 -47.36 -8.17 15.11
N GLY A 563 -46.28 -8.35 14.32
CA GLY A 563 -45.63 -9.60 14.05
C GLY A 563 -46.40 -10.53 13.11
N ASN A 564 -47.35 -10.02 12.33
CA ASN A 564 -48.18 -10.82 11.41
C ASN A 564 -47.65 -10.90 9.97
N GLY A 565 -46.54 -10.22 9.66
CA GLY A 565 -45.91 -10.18 8.35
C GLY A 565 -46.58 -9.24 7.34
N LYS A 566 -47.44 -8.33 7.78
CA LYS A 566 -48.17 -7.35 6.99
C LYS A 566 -48.21 -6.01 7.73
N LEU A 567 -48.68 -4.96 7.06
CA LEU A 567 -48.79 -3.62 7.62
C LEU A 567 -50.27 -3.24 7.83
N GLY A 568 -50.63 -2.93 9.09
CA GLY A 568 -51.88 -2.29 9.44
C GLY A 568 -51.86 -0.79 9.10
N LEU A 569 -52.96 -0.09 9.43
CA LEU A 569 -53.17 1.32 9.08
C LEU A 569 -52.09 2.24 9.69
N GLY A 570 -51.81 2.16 11.00
CA GLY A 570 -50.80 2.98 11.69
C GLY A 570 -49.37 2.63 11.23
N GLU A 571 -49.07 1.35 11.05
CA GLU A 571 -47.77 0.89 10.57
C GLU A 571 -47.48 1.38 9.13
N PHE A 572 -48.48 1.32 8.25
CA PHE A 572 -48.37 1.87 6.89
C PHE A 572 -48.25 3.37 6.87
N ALA A 573 -49.01 4.10 7.76
CA ALA A 573 -48.89 5.55 7.87
C ALA A 573 -47.50 5.97 8.38
N THR A 574 -46.92 5.22 9.31
CA THR A 574 -45.53 5.40 9.81
C THR A 574 -44.52 5.21 8.69
N LEU A 575 -44.63 4.11 7.93
CA LEU A 575 -43.76 3.83 6.77
C LEU A 575 -43.84 4.96 5.74
N TRP A 576 -45.07 5.42 5.44
CA TRP A 576 -45.29 6.45 4.44
C TRP A 576 -44.63 7.78 4.83
N LYS A 577 -44.76 8.21 6.07
CA LYS A 577 -44.07 9.41 6.59
C LYS A 577 -42.57 9.28 6.48
N LYS A 578 -42.03 8.09 6.81
CA LYS A 578 -40.59 7.79 6.73
C LYS A 578 -40.08 7.87 5.28
N VAL A 579 -40.77 7.27 4.32
CA VAL A 579 -40.44 7.37 2.91
C VAL A 579 -40.48 8.80 2.39
N GLN A 580 -41.47 9.59 2.80
CA GLN A 580 -41.53 11.01 2.45
C GLN A 580 -40.34 11.81 3.04
N ARG A 581 -39.97 11.55 4.28
CA ARG A 581 -38.77 12.16 4.89
C ARG A 581 -37.51 11.81 4.09
N TYR A 582 -37.32 10.55 3.70
CA TYR A 582 -36.18 10.11 2.91
C TYR A 582 -36.17 10.74 1.52
N LEU A 583 -37.32 10.94 0.90
CA LEU A 583 -37.43 11.69 -0.35
C LEU A 583 -37.01 13.14 -0.19
N GLY A 584 -37.38 13.79 0.92
CA GLY A 584 -36.94 15.15 1.26
C GLY A 584 -35.41 15.24 1.39
N ILE A 585 -34.82 14.30 2.12
CA ILE A 585 -33.37 14.20 2.30
C ILE A 585 -32.65 13.95 0.95
N TYR A 586 -33.17 13.01 0.15
CA TYR A 586 -32.65 12.70 -1.17
C TYR A 586 -32.58 13.95 -2.06
N LYS A 587 -33.68 14.66 -2.22
CA LYS A 587 -33.75 15.87 -3.04
C LYS A 587 -32.88 17.01 -2.54
N LYS A 588 -32.77 17.18 -1.24
CA LYS A 588 -31.93 18.23 -0.64
C LYS A 588 -30.45 17.98 -0.88
N ASN A 589 -30.04 16.73 -0.94
CA ASN A 589 -28.66 16.32 -1.12
C ASN A 589 -28.28 16.00 -2.58
N ASP A 590 -29.21 15.90 -3.50
CA ASP A 590 -29.00 15.89 -4.96
C ASP A 590 -28.62 17.32 -5.39
N LEU A 591 -27.34 17.67 -5.23
CA LEU A 591 -26.86 19.05 -5.37
C LEU A 591 -26.70 19.48 -6.84
N ASP A 592 -26.53 18.53 -7.74
CA ASP A 592 -26.39 18.78 -9.17
C ASP A 592 -27.71 18.63 -9.93
N GLY A 593 -28.78 18.20 -9.25
CA GLY A 593 -30.10 18.00 -9.85
C GLY A 593 -30.16 16.88 -10.87
N SER A 594 -29.28 15.90 -10.75
CA SER A 594 -29.18 14.76 -11.68
C SER A 594 -30.35 13.79 -11.54
N GLY A 595 -31.09 13.85 -10.44
CA GLY A 595 -32.11 12.87 -10.07
C GLY A 595 -31.54 11.57 -9.52
N THR A 596 -30.21 11.44 -9.45
CA THR A 596 -29.46 10.36 -8.82
C THR A 596 -28.59 10.92 -7.71
N MET A 597 -28.09 10.09 -6.84
CA MET A 597 -27.20 10.49 -5.77
C MET A 597 -25.79 9.98 -6.03
N SER A 598 -24.84 10.91 -6.18
CA SER A 598 -23.42 10.57 -6.17
C SER A 598 -22.98 10.10 -4.78
N THR A 599 -21.86 9.41 -4.69
CA THR A 599 -21.39 8.90 -3.38
C THR A 599 -21.10 10.00 -2.34
N PRO A 600 -20.53 11.17 -2.70
CA PRO A 600 -20.41 12.28 -1.75
C PRO A 600 -21.76 12.77 -1.21
N GLU A 601 -22.76 12.86 -2.09
CA GLU A 601 -24.12 13.25 -1.73
C GLU A 601 -24.78 12.21 -0.85
N MET A 602 -24.57 10.91 -1.16
CA MET A 602 -25.02 9.78 -0.34
C MET A 602 -24.48 9.87 1.09
N ARG A 603 -23.18 10.17 1.24
CA ARG A 603 -22.55 10.30 2.57
C ARG A 603 -23.20 11.43 3.38
N MET A 604 -23.45 12.57 2.77
CA MET A 604 -24.15 13.69 3.41
C MET A 604 -25.61 13.35 3.74
N ALA A 605 -26.30 12.68 2.83
CA ALA A 605 -27.68 12.27 3.00
C ALA A 605 -27.85 11.24 4.14
N LEU A 606 -26.93 10.27 4.24
CA LEU A 606 -26.90 9.31 5.36
C LEU A 606 -26.73 10.01 6.70
N LYS A 607 -25.81 10.97 6.78
CA LYS A 607 -25.59 11.76 8.00
C LYS A 607 -26.83 12.59 8.37
N GLU A 608 -27.50 13.20 7.38
CA GLU A 608 -28.76 13.93 7.60
C GLU A 608 -29.92 12.99 7.98
N ALA A 609 -29.92 11.76 7.47
CA ALA A 609 -30.88 10.74 7.88
C ALA A 609 -30.67 10.24 9.31
N GLY A 610 -29.52 10.57 9.93
CA GLY A 610 -29.17 10.21 11.30
C GLY A 610 -28.15 9.09 11.44
N PHE A 611 -27.52 8.65 10.34
CA PHE A 611 -26.51 7.58 10.36
C PHE A 611 -25.11 8.15 10.24
N THR A 612 -24.26 7.85 11.21
CA THR A 612 -22.83 8.11 11.19
C THR A 612 -22.10 6.79 10.97
N LEU A 613 -21.30 6.70 9.92
CA LEU A 613 -20.75 5.42 9.43
C LEU A 613 -19.28 5.55 9.06
N THR A 614 -18.51 4.49 9.29
CA THR A 614 -17.10 4.42 8.92
C THR A 614 -16.90 4.37 7.39
N ASN A 615 -15.70 4.75 6.95
CA ASN A 615 -15.28 4.64 5.55
C ASN A 615 -15.48 3.24 4.98
N ASN A 616 -15.17 2.22 5.76
CA ASN A 616 -15.36 0.82 5.35
C ASN A 616 -16.84 0.49 5.10
N ILE A 617 -17.74 0.96 5.96
CA ILE A 617 -19.18 0.76 5.76
C ILE A 617 -19.66 1.51 4.52
N HIS A 618 -19.20 2.76 4.31
CA HIS A 618 -19.53 3.50 3.08
C HIS A 618 -19.08 2.76 1.82
N GLN A 619 -17.90 2.15 1.81
CA GLN A 619 -17.43 1.32 0.69
C GLN A 619 -18.37 0.14 0.42
N ILE A 620 -18.81 -0.54 1.50
CA ILE A 620 -19.74 -1.68 1.40
C ILE A 620 -21.10 -1.22 0.85
N LEU A 621 -21.61 -0.07 1.30
CA LEU A 621 -22.89 0.46 0.83
C LEU A 621 -22.83 0.83 -0.65
N VAL A 622 -21.77 1.49 -1.09
CA VAL A 622 -21.56 1.80 -2.52
C VAL A 622 -21.50 0.51 -3.35
N ALA A 623 -20.68 -0.46 -2.92
CA ALA A 623 -20.58 -1.74 -3.63
C ALA A 623 -21.90 -2.52 -3.71
N ARG A 624 -22.84 -2.28 -2.77
CA ARG A 624 -24.13 -2.97 -2.71
C ARG A 624 -25.26 -2.25 -3.45
N TYR A 625 -25.30 -0.93 -3.40
CA TYR A 625 -26.46 -0.12 -3.80
C TYR A 625 -26.19 0.81 -4.97
N ALA A 626 -24.94 1.05 -5.36
CA ALA A 626 -24.66 1.89 -6.50
C ALA A 626 -24.81 1.14 -7.82
N GLU A 627 -25.27 1.85 -8.83
CA GLU A 627 -25.32 1.40 -10.21
C GLU A 627 -23.92 1.39 -10.87
N GLY A 628 -23.84 0.91 -12.11
CA GLY A 628 -22.57 0.81 -12.83
C GLY A 628 -21.84 2.13 -13.06
N ASP A 629 -22.55 3.25 -13.00
CA ASP A 629 -22.02 4.63 -13.07
C ASP A 629 -21.61 5.21 -11.70
N MET A 630 -21.68 4.40 -10.64
CA MET A 630 -21.40 4.77 -9.24
C MET A 630 -22.38 5.79 -8.68
N THR A 631 -23.58 5.88 -9.22
CA THR A 631 -24.70 6.66 -8.65
C THR A 631 -25.69 5.76 -7.94
N ILE A 632 -26.52 6.31 -7.09
CA ILE A 632 -27.53 5.60 -6.31
C ILE A 632 -28.89 6.19 -6.61
N ASP A 633 -29.79 5.38 -7.12
CA ASP A 633 -31.15 5.73 -7.41
C ASP A 633 -31.99 5.83 -6.13
N PHE A 634 -33.13 6.47 -6.21
CA PHE A 634 -33.99 6.71 -5.04
C PHE A 634 -34.45 5.44 -4.33
N ASP A 635 -34.83 4.40 -5.06
CA ASP A 635 -35.25 3.13 -4.47
C ASP A 635 -34.11 2.39 -3.78
N ASN A 636 -32.88 2.41 -4.35
CA ASN A 636 -31.67 1.89 -3.73
C ASN A 636 -31.27 2.70 -2.48
N PHE A 637 -31.44 4.03 -2.51
CA PHE A 637 -31.22 4.88 -1.35
C PHE A 637 -32.15 4.53 -0.20
N VAL A 638 -33.45 4.42 -0.47
CA VAL A 638 -34.45 4.03 0.55
C VAL A 638 -34.19 2.61 1.05
N ALA A 639 -33.84 1.66 0.16
CA ALA A 639 -33.49 0.29 0.55
C ALA A 639 -32.30 0.27 1.52
N CYS A 640 -31.27 1.08 1.24
CA CYS A 640 -30.11 1.24 2.10
C CYS A 640 -30.50 1.74 3.49
N LEU A 641 -31.27 2.83 3.56
CA LEU A 641 -31.69 3.42 4.85
C LEU A 641 -32.57 2.48 5.68
N MET A 642 -33.53 1.81 5.06
CA MET A 642 -34.40 0.84 5.75
C MET A 642 -33.59 -0.32 6.33
N ARG A 643 -32.61 -0.84 5.58
CA ARG A 643 -31.77 -1.92 6.06
C ARG A 643 -30.82 -1.47 7.18
N LEU A 644 -30.23 -0.29 7.07
CA LEU A 644 -29.40 0.28 8.14
C LEU A 644 -30.22 0.45 9.42
N GLU A 645 -31.38 1.07 9.32
CA GLU A 645 -32.24 1.27 10.49
C GLU A 645 -32.62 -0.05 11.15
N MET A 646 -33.01 -1.07 10.37
CA MET A 646 -33.32 -2.40 10.89
C MET A 646 -32.13 -2.99 11.65
N MET A 647 -30.93 -2.92 11.07
CA MET A 647 -29.72 -3.47 11.70
C MET A 647 -29.37 -2.73 12.99
N PHE A 648 -29.45 -1.40 13.02
CA PHE A 648 -29.22 -0.62 14.23
C PHE A 648 -30.26 -0.88 15.33
N ARG A 649 -31.54 -1.02 14.98
CA ARG A 649 -32.59 -1.36 15.94
C ARG A 649 -32.37 -2.74 16.54
N VAL A 650 -32.04 -3.73 15.72
CA VAL A 650 -31.75 -5.09 16.18
C VAL A 650 -30.52 -5.09 17.09
N PHE A 651 -29.43 -4.42 16.69
CA PHE A 651 -28.21 -4.33 17.49
C PHE A 651 -28.49 -3.67 18.87
N LYS A 652 -29.11 -2.48 18.88
CA LYS A 652 -29.45 -1.77 20.12
C LYS A 652 -30.39 -2.56 21.05
N LYS A 653 -31.24 -3.43 20.48
CA LYS A 653 -32.14 -4.29 21.28
C LYS A 653 -31.39 -5.45 21.95
N ILE A 654 -30.29 -5.90 21.39
CA ILE A 654 -29.50 -7.03 21.90
C ILE A 654 -28.37 -6.52 22.81
N ASP A 655 -27.74 -5.41 22.47
CA ASP A 655 -26.71 -4.72 23.26
C ASP A 655 -27.37 -4.00 24.47
N THR A 656 -27.69 -4.79 25.48
CA THR A 656 -28.43 -4.29 26.65
C THR A 656 -27.57 -3.55 27.66
N ASP A 657 -26.26 -3.70 27.59
CA ASP A 657 -25.27 -3.05 28.45
C ASP A 657 -24.57 -1.85 27.79
N ASP A 658 -25.00 -1.50 26.58
CA ASP A 658 -24.42 -0.41 25.76
C ASP A 658 -22.90 -0.51 25.58
N SER A 659 -22.41 -1.75 25.48
CA SER A 659 -20.98 -2.07 25.35
C SER A 659 -20.46 -1.84 23.92
N GLY A 660 -21.33 -1.68 22.93
CA GLY A 660 -21.00 -1.62 21.52
C GLY A 660 -20.62 -2.98 20.93
N SER A 661 -20.88 -4.09 21.65
CA SER A 661 -20.62 -5.44 21.21
C SER A 661 -21.74 -6.40 21.60
N ILE A 662 -21.99 -7.40 20.75
CA ILE A 662 -22.97 -8.47 21.03
C ILE A 662 -22.33 -9.82 20.79
N GLU A 663 -22.62 -10.81 21.65
CA GLU A 663 -22.26 -12.20 21.44
C GLU A 663 -23.42 -12.95 20.79
N LEU A 664 -23.14 -13.63 19.70
CA LEU A 664 -24.11 -14.45 18.96
C LEU A 664 -23.57 -15.87 18.76
N ASP A 665 -24.37 -16.87 19.00
CA ASP A 665 -24.08 -18.22 18.54
C ASP A 665 -24.30 -18.33 17.00
N PHE A 666 -23.85 -19.45 16.42
CA PHE A 666 -23.93 -19.63 14.96
C PHE A 666 -25.37 -19.58 14.43
N HIS A 667 -26.33 -20.11 15.18
CA HIS A 667 -27.74 -20.12 14.78
C HIS A 667 -28.31 -18.69 14.79
N GLN A 668 -28.07 -17.93 15.85
CA GLN A 668 -28.47 -16.53 15.97
C GLN A 668 -27.83 -15.69 14.86
N TRP A 669 -26.52 -15.83 14.65
CA TRP A 669 -25.80 -15.12 13.59
C TRP A 669 -26.38 -15.44 12.21
N LEU A 670 -26.65 -16.73 11.91
CA LEU A 670 -27.23 -17.15 10.63
C LEU A 670 -28.62 -16.58 10.44
N THR A 671 -29.44 -16.56 11.51
CA THR A 671 -30.78 -15.95 11.48
C THR A 671 -30.71 -14.48 11.09
N PHE A 672 -29.84 -13.68 11.73
CA PHE A 672 -29.68 -12.28 11.39
C PHE A 672 -29.08 -12.04 10.01
N ALA A 673 -28.21 -12.91 9.55
CA ALA A 673 -27.59 -12.79 8.23
C ALA A 673 -28.56 -13.11 7.09
N MET A 674 -29.63 -13.87 7.37
CA MET A 674 -30.63 -14.27 6.36
C MET A 674 -31.87 -13.36 6.30
N ILE A 675 -32.08 -12.55 7.33
CA ILE A 675 -33.13 -11.51 7.35
C ILE A 675 -32.61 -10.23 6.67
#